data_e3ca8bbb08a2cd61a845a9165687c4e3
#
_entry.id   e3ca8bbb08a2cd61a845a9165687c4e3
#
_cell.length_a   1.000
_cell.length_b   1.000
_cell.length_c   1.000
_cell.angle_alpha   90.00
_cell.angle_beta   90.00
_cell.angle_gamma   90.00
#
_symmetry.space_group_name_H-M   'P 1'
#
loop_
_entity.id
_entity.type
_entity.pdbx_description
1 polymer ?
#
loop_
_entity_poly.entity_id
_entity_poly.type
_entity_poly.pdbx_seq_one_letter_code
_entity_poly.pdbx_strand_id
1 'polypeptide(L)'
;MLKKLSLAASMLLCTVLMMAQGVTGGVKGTVISRGDRSPVGGAKLTLLSGAETVAQAQTAPEGTFLIENLADGVYTLVIESDEFLQSTVNVTVNDGYVKNMFNLSLTPARVVADTPDATIAEFDLDDSGYSDNPTLLFQSNDVFTNQVGYNFSSVRFKLRGYNSETQDVYLAGVKMNDAITGYSPFSLWSGLNEATRAKDDVIGLETSKYGLGGYNGLTNIAGNASSMRKGLRGSVLTNSSLYRLRLMLSYGSGVKDNGWSYAFNVSARLGDNDWIKGVYYQSFAYYFALEKQFSDAHRLGFFMLSTPGQRGVQNASTQEVYDLMGDNMYNSNWGYQNGKMRNARVRKTNEPVAVLKYDFTPSYKFNASATVLYRFGKNGYTALDWYDAADPRPDYYRNLPSYFYSENEDLERTAFRKAAWAREAWESNYTTVTHVNWDRLYTVNRLDLDSQGSARSKYVQEERHVDQQDLNLAISAQWTPAKWIKINGGINGKINDTENYKKLADLLGGDYYLDIDSFAERDYASSPAKTQNDLDYYLKTGSARTLVKGDKYGYDYYAHIRHANGWLNGSFTSGSFSGNIGGQIGYESFWREGLLRKGLFPGLDENGREYFGESGEKLTTYDSFGRVITSKGNSDKAEFITWSTKMGLEYVIGNKMRVYAHAGAFADAPTFNQAFLSPRTRNQMMEGLTTVKTYTADLNYQFSSNGYNLRVTGYYTRILDQSDLMSFYDDSQNSFTNFAMTGIDQLHKGVELGFKLPTPVSDLSLQGALSWGEYTYTSNPYMTQTVDNSSEVTIDHQKIPYWMSHPVFKRDSQGAVTTEVDHFQKHYVPSTPQLAATVGLAYNINYWFIDTDVDYFAKSYLDMNPLYRTDMASAGADHIVTPVEIEYMASQEMFDPAFVWNCSVGKSWFIHGNQLGFSLQVKNMLNNRSVRTGGYEQTRIIDNTKLGERYYRFDSKYFYMYGANYMLNIYFRF
;
A
#
# COMPACT_ATOMS: atom_id res chain seq x y z
N MET A 1 -23.98 15.71 -40.55
CA MET A 1 -24.16 14.54 -39.70
C MET A 1 -24.54 14.90 -38.27
N LEU A 2 -23.91 15.90 -37.63
CA LEU A 2 -24.25 16.34 -36.25
C LEU A 2 -25.70 16.82 -36.02
N LYS A 3 -26.34 17.49 -37.00
CA LYS A 3 -27.75 17.91 -36.92
C LYS A 3 -28.76 16.77 -36.94
N LYS A 4 -28.41 15.60 -37.50
CA LYS A 4 -29.29 14.42 -37.50
C LYS A 4 -29.14 13.60 -36.20
N LEU A 5 -27.98 13.65 -35.51
CA LEU A 5 -27.80 13.05 -34.22
C LEU A 5 -28.52 13.84 -33.10
N SER A 6 -28.54 15.18 -33.19
CA SER A 6 -29.26 16.01 -32.19
C SER A 6 -30.78 15.85 -32.29
N LEU A 7 -31.32 15.63 -33.47
CA LEU A 7 -32.74 15.39 -33.67
C LEU A 7 -33.17 13.99 -33.20
N ALA A 8 -32.33 12.98 -33.38
CA ALA A 8 -32.55 11.63 -32.87
C ALA A 8 -32.45 11.58 -31.33
N ALA A 9 -31.49 12.29 -30.73
CA ALA A 9 -31.39 12.42 -29.28
C ALA A 9 -32.56 13.18 -28.65
N SER A 10 -33.06 14.24 -29.34
CA SER A 10 -34.25 14.98 -28.92
C SER A 10 -35.53 14.18 -29.06
N MET A 11 -35.67 13.35 -30.08
CA MET A 11 -36.82 12.46 -30.24
C MET A 11 -36.79 11.29 -29.23
N LEU A 12 -35.62 10.76 -28.88
CA LEU A 12 -35.48 9.76 -27.83
C LEU A 12 -35.82 10.35 -26.45
N LEU A 13 -35.47 11.60 -26.21
CA LEU A 13 -35.81 12.32 -24.97
C LEU A 13 -37.34 12.61 -24.87
N CYS A 14 -37.99 12.93 -25.99
CA CYS A 14 -39.42 13.19 -25.98
C CYS A 14 -40.31 11.92 -25.90
N THR A 15 -39.86 10.77 -26.40
CA THR A 15 -40.58 9.51 -26.25
C THR A 15 -40.52 8.91 -24.86
N VAL A 16 -39.48 9.25 -24.08
CA VAL A 16 -39.33 8.85 -22.66
C VAL A 16 -40.28 9.66 -21.73
N LEU A 17 -40.75 10.83 -22.18
CA LEU A 17 -41.60 11.72 -21.38
C LEU A 17 -43.10 11.45 -21.44
N MET A 18 -43.55 10.48 -22.26
CA MET A 18 -44.98 10.17 -22.43
C MET A 18 -45.44 8.76 -22.00
N MET A 19 -44.76 8.15 -21.02
CA MET A 19 -45.33 6.97 -20.36
C MET A 19 -46.12 7.42 -19.13
N ALA A 20 -47.42 7.11 -19.10
CA ALA A 20 -48.35 7.43 -18.03
C ALA A 20 -47.79 6.99 -16.67
N GLN A 21 -47.59 7.93 -15.77
CA GLN A 21 -47.26 7.69 -14.39
C GLN A 21 -48.44 7.09 -13.65
N GLY A 22 -48.42 5.79 -13.43
CA GLY A 22 -49.13 5.23 -12.29
C GLY A 22 -48.48 5.79 -11.01
N VAL A 23 -49.34 6.19 -10.06
CA VAL A 23 -48.85 6.59 -8.73
C VAL A 23 -48.15 5.38 -8.13
N THR A 24 -46.84 5.49 -7.89
CA THR A 24 -46.01 4.38 -7.35
C THR A 24 -45.48 4.75 -5.99
N GLY A 25 -45.63 3.86 -5.03
CA GLY A 25 -45.17 3.99 -3.68
C GLY A 25 -43.72 3.50 -3.49
N GLY A 26 -43.31 3.39 -2.26
CA GLY A 26 -42.01 2.87 -1.91
C GLY A 26 -41.91 2.41 -0.45
N VAL A 27 -40.74 1.93 -0.07
CA VAL A 27 -40.41 1.50 1.29
C VAL A 27 -39.06 2.09 1.68
N LYS A 28 -39.00 2.78 2.81
CA LYS A 28 -37.75 3.28 3.39
C LYS A 28 -37.63 2.87 4.85
N GLY A 29 -36.39 2.82 5.34
CA GLY A 29 -36.15 2.51 6.74
C GLY A 29 -34.66 2.50 7.05
N THR A 30 -34.34 2.09 8.26
CA THR A 30 -32.97 1.87 8.70
C THR A 30 -32.82 0.45 9.21
N VAL A 31 -31.85 -0.28 8.72
CA VAL A 31 -31.50 -1.59 9.25
C VAL A 31 -30.54 -1.41 10.40
N ILE A 32 -30.84 -1.99 11.54
CA ILE A 32 -30.01 -1.90 12.74
C ILE A 32 -29.75 -3.28 13.34
N SER A 33 -28.66 -3.42 14.03
CA SER A 33 -28.35 -4.61 14.84
C SER A 33 -29.28 -4.67 16.08
N ARG A 34 -29.88 -5.82 16.35
CA ARG A 34 -30.72 -6.04 17.50
C ARG A 34 -29.94 -5.99 18.81
N GLY A 35 -28.68 -6.35 18.79
CA GLY A 35 -27.82 -6.42 19.98
C GLY A 35 -27.44 -5.05 20.52
N ASP A 36 -27.00 -4.16 19.63
CA ASP A 36 -26.36 -2.89 20.02
C ASP A 36 -26.99 -1.65 19.34
N ARG A 37 -28.06 -1.86 18.56
CA ARG A 37 -28.74 -0.83 17.77
C ARG A 37 -27.84 -0.08 16.79
N SER A 38 -26.68 -0.67 16.44
CA SER A 38 -25.81 -0.10 15.43
C SER A 38 -26.46 -0.17 14.05
N PRO A 39 -26.24 0.80 13.17
CA PRO A 39 -26.67 0.71 11.80
C PRO A 39 -25.96 -0.45 11.09
N VAL A 40 -26.69 -1.19 10.26
CA VAL A 40 -26.15 -2.28 9.45
C VAL A 40 -26.01 -1.78 8.02
N GLY A 41 -24.80 -1.36 7.67
CA GLY A 41 -24.44 -0.95 6.32
C GLY A 41 -24.18 -2.17 5.43
N GLY A 42 -24.44 -2.04 4.14
CA GLY A 42 -24.16 -3.10 3.17
C GLY A 42 -25.13 -4.29 3.21
N ALA A 43 -26.16 -4.27 4.05
CA ALA A 43 -27.17 -5.32 4.07
C ALA A 43 -27.96 -5.34 2.75
N LYS A 44 -28.08 -6.51 2.15
CA LYS A 44 -28.87 -6.73 0.94
C LYS A 44 -30.35 -6.84 1.30
N LEU A 45 -31.17 -6.04 0.60
CA LEU A 45 -32.61 -6.06 0.72
C LEU A 45 -33.21 -6.59 -0.57
N THR A 46 -34.00 -7.63 -0.46
CA THR A 46 -34.75 -8.20 -1.59
C THR A 46 -36.23 -8.10 -1.30
N LEU A 47 -36.97 -7.39 -2.14
CA LEU A 47 -38.40 -7.24 -2.02
C LEU A 47 -39.11 -8.24 -2.95
N LEU A 48 -39.94 -9.08 -2.38
CA LEU A 48 -40.66 -10.14 -3.07
C LEU A 48 -42.17 -9.86 -3.15
N SER A 49 -42.80 -10.14 -4.28
CA SER A 49 -44.25 -10.27 -4.43
C SER A 49 -44.59 -11.75 -4.67
N GLY A 50 -45.05 -12.44 -3.62
CA GLY A 50 -45.09 -13.89 -3.63
C GLY A 50 -43.68 -14.51 -3.73
N ALA A 51 -43.39 -15.22 -4.83
CA ALA A 51 -42.08 -15.80 -5.09
C ALA A 51 -41.21 -14.98 -6.06
N GLU A 52 -41.74 -13.89 -6.61
CA GLU A 52 -41.07 -13.07 -7.61
C GLU A 52 -40.33 -11.89 -6.96
N THR A 53 -39.05 -11.69 -7.36
CA THR A 53 -38.26 -10.53 -6.92
C THR A 53 -38.74 -9.27 -7.65
N VAL A 54 -39.26 -8.29 -6.91
CA VAL A 54 -39.75 -7.03 -7.45
C VAL A 54 -38.71 -5.93 -7.44
N ALA A 55 -37.85 -5.90 -6.40
CA ALA A 55 -36.80 -4.93 -6.26
C ALA A 55 -35.68 -5.45 -5.36
N GLN A 56 -34.50 -4.92 -5.57
CA GLN A 56 -33.32 -5.14 -4.69
C GLN A 56 -32.69 -3.79 -4.34
N ALA A 57 -32.19 -3.68 -3.12
CA ALA A 57 -31.42 -2.53 -2.65
C ALA A 57 -30.36 -3.01 -1.66
N GLN A 58 -29.48 -2.11 -1.32
CA GLN A 58 -28.48 -2.33 -0.29
C GLN A 58 -28.53 -1.16 0.71
N THR A 59 -28.33 -1.42 1.99
CA THR A 59 -28.27 -0.36 2.97
C THR A 59 -27.03 0.49 2.79
N ALA A 60 -27.19 1.80 2.95
CA ALA A 60 -26.07 2.73 3.07
C ALA A 60 -25.24 2.42 4.35
N PRO A 61 -24.03 2.96 4.51
CA PRO A 61 -23.21 2.77 5.72
C PRO A 61 -23.93 3.13 7.01
N GLU A 62 -24.86 4.09 6.96
CA GLU A 62 -25.73 4.49 8.06
C GLU A 62 -26.93 3.54 8.28
N GLY A 63 -26.94 2.40 7.60
CA GLY A 63 -28.01 1.41 7.66
C GLY A 63 -29.29 1.81 6.96
N THR A 64 -29.36 2.98 6.34
CA THR A 64 -30.56 3.48 5.68
C THR A 64 -30.78 2.81 4.32
N PHE A 65 -32.04 2.58 3.96
CA PHE A 65 -32.42 2.09 2.65
C PHE A 65 -33.66 2.77 2.13
N LEU A 66 -33.81 2.72 0.81
CA LEU A 66 -34.98 3.20 0.12
C LEU A 66 -35.20 2.33 -1.12
N ILE A 67 -36.40 1.73 -1.18
CA ILE A 67 -36.86 0.97 -2.33
C ILE A 67 -38.14 1.68 -2.84
N GLU A 68 -38.12 2.05 -4.09
CA GLU A 68 -39.16 2.91 -4.66
C GLU A 68 -39.79 2.33 -5.87
N ASN A 69 -40.79 3.08 -6.34
CA ASN A 69 -41.48 2.75 -7.56
C ASN A 69 -42.23 1.41 -7.46
N LEU A 70 -42.75 1.12 -6.29
CA LEU A 70 -43.55 -0.06 -6.03
C LEU A 70 -45.01 0.21 -6.36
N ALA A 71 -45.67 -0.74 -6.99
CA ALA A 71 -47.11 -0.72 -7.13
C ALA A 71 -47.78 -0.95 -5.77
N ASP A 72 -49.02 -0.54 -5.63
CA ASP A 72 -49.78 -0.88 -4.41
C ASP A 72 -49.91 -2.40 -4.27
N GLY A 73 -49.61 -2.92 -3.09
CA GLY A 73 -49.59 -4.35 -2.84
C GLY A 73 -48.95 -4.77 -1.54
N VAL A 74 -48.99 -6.07 -1.28
CA VAL A 74 -48.35 -6.69 -0.14
C VAL A 74 -47.06 -7.35 -0.62
N TYR A 75 -45.93 -7.00 0.03
CA TYR A 75 -44.64 -7.47 -0.30
C TYR A 75 -43.97 -8.13 0.89
N THR A 76 -43.00 -8.99 0.62
CA THR A 76 -42.11 -9.56 1.63
C THR A 76 -40.73 -8.97 1.45
N LEU A 77 -40.22 -8.22 2.42
CA LEU A 77 -38.86 -7.68 2.44
C LEU A 77 -37.97 -8.70 3.13
N VAL A 78 -37.03 -9.25 2.40
CA VAL A 78 -35.97 -10.13 2.90
C VAL A 78 -34.72 -9.31 3.06
N ILE A 79 -34.10 -9.35 4.24
CA ILE A 79 -32.90 -8.62 4.58
C ILE A 79 -31.81 -9.64 4.91
N GLU A 80 -30.70 -9.57 4.17
CA GLU A 80 -29.54 -10.47 4.27
C GLU A 80 -28.30 -9.66 4.56
N SER A 81 -27.49 -10.16 5.49
CA SER A 81 -26.14 -9.64 5.76
C SER A 81 -25.30 -10.76 6.33
N ASP A 82 -24.04 -10.83 5.96
CA ASP A 82 -23.14 -11.93 6.37
C ASP A 82 -22.93 -12.03 7.89
N GLU A 83 -23.12 -10.91 8.57
CA GLU A 83 -22.97 -10.81 10.03
C GLU A 83 -24.27 -11.09 10.80
N PHE A 84 -25.40 -11.24 10.11
CA PHE A 84 -26.72 -11.29 10.74
C PHE A 84 -27.56 -12.44 10.21
N LEU A 85 -28.46 -12.95 11.04
CA LEU A 85 -29.47 -13.90 10.60
C LEU A 85 -30.41 -13.19 9.61
N GLN A 86 -30.76 -13.87 8.54
CA GLN A 86 -31.74 -13.40 7.56
C GLN A 86 -33.03 -13.01 8.28
N SER A 87 -33.55 -11.85 7.96
CA SER A 87 -34.83 -11.36 8.49
C SER A 87 -35.83 -11.16 7.38
N THR A 88 -37.09 -11.48 7.68
CA THR A 88 -38.18 -11.34 6.72
C THR A 88 -39.30 -10.49 7.34
N VAL A 89 -39.74 -9.44 6.62
CA VAL A 89 -40.76 -8.52 7.09
C VAL A 89 -41.79 -8.30 6.00
N ASN A 90 -43.09 -8.44 6.36
CA ASN A 90 -44.18 -8.10 5.43
C ASN A 90 -44.42 -6.59 5.39
N VAL A 91 -44.55 -6.07 4.18
CA VAL A 91 -44.71 -4.65 3.90
C VAL A 91 -45.93 -4.44 2.99
N THR A 92 -46.84 -3.58 3.38
CA THR A 92 -47.92 -3.15 2.53
C THR A 92 -47.66 -1.75 2.00
N VAL A 93 -47.64 -1.58 0.68
CA VAL A 93 -47.51 -0.30 -0.01
C VAL A 93 -48.87 0.08 -0.56
N ASN A 94 -49.38 1.26 -0.18
CA ASN A 94 -50.68 1.78 -0.60
C ASN A 94 -50.58 3.26 -0.99
N ASP A 95 -51.47 3.69 -1.85
CA ASP A 95 -51.74 5.09 -2.21
C ASP A 95 -50.52 5.87 -2.76
N GLY A 96 -49.56 5.16 -3.30
CA GLY A 96 -48.38 5.79 -3.89
C GLY A 96 -47.43 6.47 -2.87
N TYR A 97 -47.57 6.22 -1.57
CA TYR A 97 -46.68 6.78 -0.55
C TYR A 97 -45.50 5.90 -0.28
N VAL A 98 -44.36 6.55 0.06
CA VAL A 98 -43.18 5.85 0.57
C VAL A 98 -43.40 5.50 2.05
N LYS A 99 -43.60 4.21 2.32
CA LYS A 99 -43.78 3.72 3.67
C LYS A 99 -42.51 3.72 4.45
N ASN A 100 -42.50 4.40 5.61
CA ASN A 100 -41.35 4.35 6.51
C ASN A 100 -41.50 3.15 7.46
N MET A 101 -40.55 2.22 7.37
CA MET A 101 -40.47 1.03 8.22
C MET A 101 -39.72 1.30 9.53
N PHE A 102 -39.25 2.55 9.73
CA PHE A 102 -38.42 2.94 10.87
C PHE A 102 -37.19 2.03 11.01
N ASN A 103 -36.96 1.44 12.17
CA ASN A 103 -35.83 0.58 12.45
C ASN A 103 -36.20 -0.91 12.27
N LEU A 104 -35.60 -1.55 11.29
CA LEU A 104 -35.67 -2.99 11.09
C LEU A 104 -34.46 -3.64 11.78
N SER A 105 -34.74 -4.47 12.78
CA SER A 105 -33.69 -5.06 13.61
C SER A 105 -33.27 -6.42 13.07
N LEU A 106 -31.96 -6.58 12.74
CA LEU A 106 -31.35 -7.87 12.46
C LEU A 106 -30.72 -8.48 13.71
N THR A 107 -30.89 -9.78 13.87
CA THR A 107 -30.23 -10.52 14.94
C THR A 107 -28.81 -10.91 14.47
N PRO A 108 -27.75 -10.55 15.19
CA PRO A 108 -26.41 -10.99 14.84
C PRO A 108 -26.32 -12.50 14.73
N ALA A 109 -25.92 -13.01 13.58
CA ALA A 109 -25.68 -14.45 13.40
C ALA A 109 -24.37 -14.87 14.06
N ARG A 110 -23.45 -13.93 14.10
CA ARG A 110 -22.12 -14.07 14.67
C ARG A 110 -21.78 -12.77 15.36
N VAL A 111 -21.22 -12.84 16.55
CA VAL A 111 -20.52 -11.66 17.07
C VAL A 111 -19.20 -11.59 16.33
N VAL A 112 -19.11 -10.65 15.42
CA VAL A 112 -17.84 -10.38 14.75
C VAL A 112 -16.89 -9.90 15.83
N ALA A 113 -15.86 -10.68 16.09
CA ALA A 113 -14.70 -10.21 16.80
C ALA A 113 -14.20 -8.96 16.08
N ASP A 114 -13.85 -7.92 16.82
CA ASP A 114 -13.18 -6.77 16.22
C ASP A 114 -12.07 -7.30 15.33
N THR A 115 -12.15 -7.01 14.06
CA THR A 115 -11.10 -7.38 13.12
C THR A 115 -9.76 -6.95 13.67
N PRO A 116 -8.72 -7.78 13.48
CA PRO A 116 -7.36 -7.34 13.75
C PRO A 116 -7.17 -5.95 13.18
N ASP A 117 -6.56 -5.12 13.96
CA ASP A 117 -6.17 -3.79 13.50
C ASP A 117 -5.55 -3.93 12.10
N ALA A 118 -6.08 -3.21 11.14
CA ALA A 118 -5.53 -3.14 9.79
C ALA A 118 -4.11 -2.55 9.73
N THR A 119 -3.47 -2.39 10.87
CA THR A 119 -2.05 -2.14 10.99
C THR A 119 -1.28 -3.38 10.58
N ILE A 120 -1.49 -3.77 9.38
CA ILE A 120 -0.50 -4.59 8.76
C ILE A 120 0.72 -3.73 8.64
N ALA A 121 1.79 -4.36 9.05
CA ALA A 121 3.09 -3.82 8.88
C ALA A 121 3.17 -3.06 7.56
N GLU A 122 3.13 -1.74 7.64
CA GLU A 122 3.75 -0.93 6.62
C GLU A 122 5.17 -1.44 6.64
N PHE A 123 5.46 -2.33 5.70
CA PHE A 123 6.82 -2.73 5.49
C PHE A 123 7.53 -1.46 5.07
N ASP A 124 8.47 -1.06 5.90
CA ASP A 124 9.19 0.16 5.61
C ASP A 124 9.83 0.05 4.26
N LEU A 125 9.73 1.13 3.55
CA LEU A 125 10.70 1.51 2.57
C LEU A 125 12.08 1.35 3.24
N ASP A 126 12.80 0.32 2.90
CA ASP A 126 14.23 0.36 3.09
C ASP A 126 14.80 1.44 2.16
N ASP A 127 16.11 1.64 2.16
CA ASP A 127 16.73 2.62 1.25
C ASP A 127 16.47 2.30 -0.24
N SER A 128 15.92 1.13 -0.56
CA SER A 128 15.56 0.69 -1.91
C SER A 128 14.16 1.17 -2.38
N GLY A 129 13.37 1.73 -1.51
CA GLY A 129 12.06 2.30 -1.90
C GLY A 129 10.91 1.31 -2.00
N TYR A 130 11.09 0.05 -1.58
CA TYR A 130 10.03 -0.96 -1.64
C TYR A 130 9.05 -0.83 -0.48
N SER A 131 7.82 -0.49 -0.78
CA SER A 131 6.69 -0.54 0.15
C SER A 131 5.64 -1.51 -0.35
N ASP A 132 5.63 -2.72 0.20
CA ASP A 132 4.57 -3.69 -0.03
C ASP A 132 3.44 -3.48 0.97
N ASN A 133 2.52 -2.57 0.67
CA ASN A 133 1.26 -2.48 1.41
C ASN A 133 0.29 -3.54 0.88
N PRO A 134 -0.11 -4.52 1.70
CA PRO A 134 -1.09 -5.50 1.27
C PRO A 134 -2.43 -4.82 1.00
N THR A 135 -3.01 -5.13 -0.14
CA THR A 135 -4.28 -4.56 -0.61
C THR A 135 -5.52 -5.11 0.07
N LEU A 136 -5.40 -6.15 0.88
CA LEU A 136 -6.55 -6.91 1.38
C LEU A 136 -6.62 -6.91 2.90
N LEU A 137 -7.15 -5.82 3.46
CA LEU A 137 -7.36 -5.68 4.90
C LEU A 137 -8.81 -5.50 5.31
N PHE A 138 -9.74 -5.75 4.41
CA PHE A 138 -11.13 -5.44 4.64
C PHE A 138 -11.97 -6.69 4.82
N GLN A 139 -12.88 -6.63 5.77
CA GLN A 139 -14.06 -7.47 5.74
C GLN A 139 -14.89 -7.06 4.52
N SER A 140 -15.02 -7.97 3.59
CA SER A 140 -15.89 -7.84 2.44
C SER A 140 -17.09 -8.78 2.59
N ASN A 141 -18.23 -8.39 2.04
CA ASN A 141 -19.39 -9.27 1.94
C ASN A 141 -19.19 -10.38 0.87
N ASP A 142 -18.12 -10.30 0.11
CA ASP A 142 -17.79 -11.32 -0.87
C ASP A 142 -17.11 -12.53 -0.22
N VAL A 143 -17.59 -13.74 -0.51
CA VAL A 143 -17.14 -14.99 0.10
C VAL A 143 -15.65 -15.26 -0.13
N PHE A 144 -15.10 -14.91 -1.30
CA PHE A 144 -13.69 -15.07 -1.60
C PHE A 144 -12.86 -14.02 -0.85
N THR A 145 -13.20 -12.74 -1.04
CA THR A 145 -12.43 -11.62 -0.46
C THR A 145 -12.40 -11.66 1.07
N ASN A 146 -13.49 -12.07 1.70
CA ASN A 146 -13.56 -12.24 3.15
C ASN A 146 -12.58 -13.30 3.66
N GLN A 147 -12.48 -14.45 2.99
CA GLN A 147 -11.54 -15.52 3.37
C GLN A 147 -10.08 -15.09 3.14
N VAL A 148 -9.81 -14.51 1.98
CA VAL A 148 -8.46 -14.15 1.55
C VAL A 148 -7.89 -13.00 2.38
N GLY A 149 -8.67 -11.96 2.65
CA GLY A 149 -8.22 -10.79 3.40
C GLY A 149 -7.70 -11.12 4.81
N TYR A 150 -8.26 -12.15 5.43
CA TYR A 150 -7.82 -12.60 6.75
C TYR A 150 -6.68 -13.64 6.69
N ASN A 151 -6.85 -14.71 5.90
CA ASN A 151 -5.97 -15.87 5.96
C ASN A 151 -4.65 -15.63 5.22
N PHE A 152 -4.67 -14.91 4.08
CA PHE A 152 -3.48 -14.71 3.26
C PHE A 152 -2.63 -13.50 3.66
N SER A 153 -3.05 -12.73 4.66
CA SER A 153 -2.32 -11.52 5.11
C SER A 153 -0.89 -11.81 5.61
N SER A 154 -0.63 -13.04 6.05
CA SER A 154 0.68 -13.43 6.62
C SER A 154 1.81 -13.55 5.59
N VAL A 155 1.49 -13.67 4.29
CA VAL A 155 2.45 -13.87 3.19
C VAL A 155 2.47 -12.72 2.18
N ARG A 156 2.08 -11.52 2.58
CA ARG A 156 2.02 -10.33 1.70
C ARG A 156 1.19 -10.55 0.42
N PHE A 157 0.12 -11.32 0.53
CA PHE A 157 -0.72 -11.63 -0.61
C PHE A 157 -1.31 -10.35 -1.23
N LYS A 158 -1.15 -10.22 -2.54
CA LYS A 158 -1.75 -9.16 -3.37
C LYS A 158 -2.83 -9.77 -4.23
N LEU A 159 -4.05 -9.23 -4.16
CA LEU A 159 -5.16 -9.69 -4.98
C LEU A 159 -4.80 -9.58 -6.46
N ARG A 160 -4.85 -10.71 -7.18
CA ARG A 160 -4.48 -10.78 -8.61
C ARG A 160 -3.06 -10.27 -8.91
N GLY A 161 -2.19 -10.22 -7.89
CA GLY A 161 -0.86 -9.67 -8.01
C GLY A 161 -0.76 -8.15 -8.12
N TYR A 162 -1.86 -7.43 -7.87
CA TYR A 162 -1.89 -5.97 -8.00
C TYR A 162 -1.32 -5.27 -6.76
N ASN A 163 -0.62 -4.17 -6.97
CA ASN A 163 -0.19 -3.29 -5.90
C ASN A 163 -1.35 -2.46 -5.34
N SER A 164 -1.19 -1.92 -4.13
CA SER A 164 -2.23 -1.16 -3.44
C SER A 164 -2.64 0.15 -4.13
N GLU A 165 -1.79 0.69 -4.99
CA GLU A 165 -2.07 1.88 -5.81
C GLU A 165 -3.24 1.67 -6.79
N THR A 166 -3.52 0.41 -7.14
CA THR A 166 -4.59 0.05 -8.09
C THR A 166 -5.97 -0.01 -7.46
N GLN A 167 -6.06 0.02 -6.14
CA GLN A 167 -7.29 0.13 -5.37
C GLN A 167 -7.49 1.56 -4.89
N ASP A 168 -8.62 2.14 -5.19
CA ASP A 168 -8.96 3.47 -4.71
C ASP A 168 -9.53 3.42 -3.30
N VAL A 169 -8.96 4.19 -2.39
CA VAL A 169 -9.45 4.35 -1.02
C VAL A 169 -9.97 5.76 -0.84
N TYR A 170 -11.24 5.85 -0.47
CA TYR A 170 -11.94 7.12 -0.27
C TYR A 170 -12.29 7.31 1.21
N LEU A 171 -12.23 8.56 1.66
CA LEU A 171 -12.74 9.01 2.95
C LEU A 171 -13.80 10.09 2.70
N ALA A 172 -15.03 9.80 3.09
CA ALA A 172 -16.18 10.68 2.87
C ALA A 172 -16.35 11.14 1.39
N GLY A 173 -15.99 10.28 0.43
CA GLY A 173 -16.07 10.57 -1.01
C GLY A 173 -14.84 11.25 -1.61
N VAL A 174 -13.77 11.47 -0.85
CA VAL A 174 -12.49 12.01 -1.33
C VAL A 174 -11.46 10.91 -1.47
N LYS A 175 -10.79 10.82 -2.62
CA LYS A 175 -9.70 9.85 -2.86
C LYS A 175 -8.48 10.17 -2.00
N MET A 176 -8.06 9.20 -1.17
CA MET A 176 -7.00 9.34 -0.17
C MET A 176 -5.67 8.72 -0.56
N ASN A 177 -5.61 7.99 -1.67
CA ASN A 177 -4.34 7.42 -2.12
C ASN A 177 -3.23 8.47 -2.11
N ASP A 178 -2.06 8.06 -1.63
CA ASP A 178 -0.91 8.95 -1.45
C ASP A 178 -0.49 9.59 -2.77
N ALA A 179 -0.30 10.90 -2.78
CA ALA A 179 -0.05 11.64 -4.00
C ALA A 179 1.36 11.38 -4.58
N ILE A 180 2.33 11.00 -3.73
CA ILE A 180 3.72 10.75 -4.14
C ILE A 180 3.90 9.32 -4.66
N THR A 181 3.29 8.34 -3.98
CA THR A 181 3.50 6.92 -4.21
C THR A 181 2.30 6.20 -4.85
N GLY A 182 1.11 6.79 -4.80
CA GLY A 182 -0.14 6.13 -5.22
C GLY A 182 -0.71 5.13 -4.21
N TYR A 183 0.05 4.72 -3.18
CA TYR A 183 -0.36 3.67 -2.26
C TYR A 183 -1.55 4.05 -1.37
N SER A 184 -2.25 3.02 -0.94
CA SER A 184 -3.40 3.17 -0.03
C SER A 184 -2.95 3.60 1.37
N PRO A 185 -3.53 4.67 1.96
CA PRO A 185 -3.00 5.32 3.16
C PRO A 185 -3.61 4.76 4.45
N PHE A 186 -3.62 3.44 4.64
CA PHE A 186 -4.26 2.80 5.80
C PHE A 186 -3.66 3.20 7.15
N SER A 187 -2.40 3.64 7.16
CA SER A 187 -1.73 4.14 8.37
C SER A 187 -2.39 5.36 8.98
N LEU A 188 -3.05 6.21 8.17
CA LEU A 188 -3.66 7.46 8.64
C LEU A 188 -4.77 7.26 9.66
N TRP A 189 -5.46 6.12 9.64
CA TRP A 189 -6.56 5.79 10.55
C TRP A 189 -6.38 4.45 11.26
N SER A 190 -5.17 3.93 11.26
CA SER A 190 -4.89 2.67 11.95
C SER A 190 -5.15 2.80 13.45
N GLY A 191 -5.84 1.83 14.02
CA GLY A 191 -6.30 1.88 15.42
C GLY A 191 -7.67 2.56 15.64
N LEU A 192 -8.30 3.13 14.60
CA LEU A 192 -9.61 3.78 14.67
C LEU A 192 -10.73 2.88 14.11
N ASN A 193 -10.75 1.61 14.48
CA ASN A 193 -11.62 0.58 13.91
C ASN A 193 -13.10 0.91 13.94
N GLU A 194 -13.59 1.57 15.00
CA GLU A 194 -15.00 1.97 15.10
C GLU A 194 -15.33 3.14 14.15
N ALA A 195 -14.42 4.08 13.97
CA ALA A 195 -14.61 5.22 13.07
C ALA A 195 -14.55 4.82 11.58
N THR A 196 -13.76 3.78 11.25
CA THR A 196 -13.58 3.29 9.88
C THR A 196 -14.46 2.11 9.52
N ARG A 197 -15.33 1.66 10.43
CA ARG A 197 -16.18 0.49 10.25
C ARG A 197 -17.26 0.69 9.18
N ALA A 198 -17.87 1.89 9.14
CA ALA A 198 -18.90 2.21 8.16
C ALA A 198 -18.25 2.51 6.81
N LYS A 199 -18.27 1.52 5.93
CA LYS A 199 -17.64 1.60 4.62
C LYS A 199 -18.50 0.97 3.54
N ASP A 200 -18.31 1.44 2.32
CA ASP A 200 -18.85 0.86 1.09
C ASP A 200 -17.65 0.29 0.30
N ASP A 201 -17.63 -1.01 0.09
CA ASP A 201 -16.63 -1.70 -0.71
C ASP A 201 -17.21 -2.04 -2.09
N VAL A 202 -16.46 -1.69 -3.12
CA VAL A 202 -16.75 -2.04 -4.52
C VAL A 202 -15.58 -2.88 -5.03
N ILE A 203 -15.87 -4.11 -5.43
CA ILE A 203 -14.87 -5.09 -5.82
C ILE A 203 -14.59 -4.99 -7.33
N GLY A 204 -13.31 -4.96 -7.68
CA GLY A 204 -12.86 -5.00 -9.08
C GLY A 204 -13.44 -3.88 -9.93
N LEU A 205 -14.16 -4.25 -10.99
CA LEU A 205 -14.65 -3.33 -12.01
C LEU A 205 -16.09 -2.84 -11.81
N GLU A 206 -16.72 -3.15 -10.70
CA GLU A 206 -18.04 -2.61 -10.39
C GLU A 206 -18.00 -1.07 -10.27
N THR A 207 -19.15 -0.42 -10.45
CA THR A 207 -19.26 1.05 -10.38
C THR A 207 -19.68 1.52 -9.00
N SER A 208 -19.26 2.73 -8.62
CA SER A 208 -19.54 3.36 -7.33
C SER A 208 -20.26 4.71 -7.49
N LYS A 209 -20.92 5.16 -6.42
CA LYS A 209 -21.49 6.52 -6.32
C LYS A 209 -20.45 7.58 -5.89
N TYR A 210 -19.22 7.20 -5.58
CA TYR A 210 -18.17 8.09 -5.07
C TYR A 210 -17.11 8.43 -6.12
N GLY A 211 -16.97 7.59 -7.12
CA GLY A 211 -15.97 7.71 -8.18
C GLY A 211 -16.06 6.52 -9.12
N LEU A 212 -15.28 6.54 -10.20
CA LEU A 212 -15.18 5.37 -11.07
C LEU A 212 -14.41 4.22 -10.39
N GLY A 213 -13.43 4.57 -9.57
CA GLY A 213 -12.54 3.62 -8.87
C GLY A 213 -11.45 3.03 -9.77
N GLY A 214 -10.39 2.51 -9.15
CA GLY A 214 -9.34 1.75 -9.82
C GLY A 214 -9.81 0.38 -10.32
N TYR A 215 -8.98 -0.32 -11.07
CA TYR A 215 -9.34 -1.65 -11.59
C TYR A 215 -9.32 -2.76 -10.53
N ASN A 216 -8.74 -2.51 -9.37
CA ASN A 216 -8.79 -3.41 -8.20
C ASN A 216 -9.94 -3.04 -7.22
N GLY A 217 -10.83 -2.13 -7.60
CA GLY A 217 -11.97 -1.71 -6.81
C GLY A 217 -11.83 -0.38 -6.10
N LEU A 218 -12.78 -0.12 -5.21
CA LEU A 218 -12.88 1.11 -4.44
C LEU A 218 -13.44 0.79 -3.05
N THR A 219 -12.84 1.36 -2.03
CA THR A 219 -13.37 1.37 -0.66
C THR A 219 -13.65 2.81 -0.23
N ASN A 220 -14.88 3.12 0.19
CA ASN A 220 -15.18 4.43 0.78
C ASN A 220 -15.53 4.29 2.26
N ILE A 221 -14.78 4.99 3.11
CA ILE A 221 -15.05 5.11 4.54
C ILE A 221 -15.96 6.32 4.76
N ALA A 222 -17.11 6.13 5.41
CA ALA A 222 -18.12 7.18 5.57
C ALA A 222 -17.62 8.35 6.45
N GLY A 223 -17.06 8.06 7.61
CA GLY A 223 -16.48 9.05 8.53
C GLY A 223 -17.48 9.97 9.24
N ASN A 224 -18.80 9.83 9.02
CA ASN A 224 -19.83 10.67 9.62
C ASN A 224 -20.09 10.30 11.09
N ALA A 225 -20.46 11.27 11.93
CA ALA A 225 -20.86 10.99 13.32
C ALA A 225 -22.05 10.04 13.42
N SER A 226 -23.03 10.17 12.51
CA SER A 226 -24.22 9.33 12.44
C SER A 226 -23.95 7.89 11.98
N SER A 227 -22.82 7.63 11.32
CA SER A 227 -22.39 6.29 10.90
C SER A 227 -21.76 5.48 12.02
N MET A 228 -21.35 6.12 13.10
CA MET A 228 -20.85 5.46 14.30
C MET A 228 -21.99 4.75 15.04
N ARG A 229 -21.72 3.54 15.50
CA ARG A 229 -22.66 2.78 16.32
C ARG A 229 -23.01 3.55 17.58
N LYS A 230 -24.30 3.62 17.94
CA LYS A 230 -24.77 4.30 19.14
C LYS A 230 -24.30 3.59 20.40
N GLY A 231 -23.88 4.35 21.40
CA GLY A 231 -23.46 3.86 22.72
C GLY A 231 -21.96 3.92 22.93
N LEU A 232 -21.55 3.52 24.13
CA LEU A 232 -20.15 3.47 24.54
C LEU A 232 -19.57 2.07 24.25
N ARG A 233 -18.35 2.02 23.72
CA ARG A 233 -17.62 0.78 23.45
C ARG A 233 -16.19 0.92 23.88
N GLY A 234 -15.65 -0.15 24.43
CA GLY A 234 -14.25 -0.25 24.74
C GLY A 234 -13.69 -1.61 24.39
N SER A 235 -12.40 -1.65 24.10
CA SER A 235 -11.68 -2.91 23.92
C SER A 235 -10.25 -2.83 24.45
N VAL A 236 -9.80 -3.97 24.95
CA VAL A 236 -8.41 -4.21 25.35
C VAL A 236 -7.91 -5.38 24.52
N LEU A 237 -6.84 -5.17 23.79
CA LEU A 237 -6.25 -6.21 22.95
C LEU A 237 -4.77 -6.39 23.31
N THR A 238 -4.34 -7.63 23.40
CA THR A 238 -2.93 -8.01 23.50
C THR A 238 -2.55 -8.94 22.35
N ASN A 239 -1.39 -8.72 21.79
CA ASN A 239 -0.84 -9.58 20.73
C ASN A 239 0.69 -9.72 20.88
N SER A 240 1.25 -10.73 20.21
CA SER A 240 2.68 -11.02 20.22
C SER A 240 3.44 -10.52 18.98
N SER A 241 2.76 -10.04 17.94
CA SER A 241 3.42 -9.83 16.63
C SER A 241 3.65 -8.38 16.23
N LEU A 242 2.88 -7.42 16.71
CA LEU A 242 3.03 -6.01 16.31
C LEU A 242 3.30 -5.08 17.48
N TYR A 243 2.40 -5.10 18.45
CA TYR A 243 2.46 -4.33 19.69
C TYR A 243 1.88 -5.17 20.82
N ARG A 244 2.29 -4.93 22.04
CA ARG A 244 1.85 -5.75 23.17
C ARG A 244 0.44 -5.43 23.64
N LEU A 245 0.03 -4.17 23.57
CA LEU A 245 -1.23 -3.68 24.12
C LEU A 245 -1.90 -2.67 23.20
N ARG A 246 -3.21 -2.84 22.96
CA ARG A 246 -4.09 -1.82 22.41
C ARG A 246 -5.22 -1.56 23.38
N LEU A 247 -5.44 -0.29 23.67
CA LEU A 247 -6.62 0.20 24.38
C LEU A 247 -7.45 1.03 23.40
N MET A 248 -8.75 0.80 23.33
CA MET A 248 -9.64 1.58 22.48
C MET A 248 -10.91 1.94 23.24
N LEU A 249 -11.38 3.18 23.05
CA LEU A 249 -12.65 3.67 23.55
C LEU A 249 -13.34 4.46 22.43
N SER A 250 -14.64 4.21 22.27
CA SER A 250 -15.45 4.91 21.27
C SER A 250 -16.85 5.18 21.78
N TYR A 251 -17.45 6.25 21.27
CA TYR A 251 -18.80 6.63 21.58
C TYR A 251 -19.48 7.24 20.36
N GLY A 252 -20.71 6.84 20.10
CA GLY A 252 -21.60 7.44 19.13
C GLY A 252 -22.93 7.85 19.78
N SER A 253 -23.35 9.09 19.57
CA SER A 253 -24.65 9.56 20.11
C SER A 253 -25.85 9.03 19.32
N GLY A 254 -25.62 8.61 18.07
CA GLY A 254 -26.67 8.51 17.06
C GLY A 254 -27.25 9.89 16.72
N VAL A 255 -28.23 9.94 15.84
CA VAL A 255 -28.97 11.17 15.53
C VAL A 255 -29.97 11.45 16.66
N LYS A 256 -29.88 12.62 17.28
CA LYS A 256 -30.78 13.08 18.33
C LYS A 256 -32.00 13.79 17.75
N ASP A 257 -33.08 13.94 18.53
CA ASP A 257 -34.33 14.57 18.09
C ASP A 257 -34.13 16.02 17.58
N ASN A 258 -33.11 16.69 18.08
CA ASN A 258 -32.73 18.03 17.62
C ASN A 258 -31.83 18.01 16.38
N GLY A 259 -31.60 16.87 15.75
CA GLY A 259 -30.81 16.71 14.54
C GLY A 259 -29.29 16.71 14.74
N TRP A 260 -28.75 16.78 15.95
CA TRP A 260 -27.35 16.68 16.21
C TRP A 260 -26.87 15.23 16.36
N SER A 261 -25.67 14.94 15.83
CA SER A 261 -24.92 13.71 16.10
C SER A 261 -23.49 14.08 16.45
N TYR A 262 -22.91 13.38 17.42
CA TYR A 262 -21.51 13.50 17.76
C TYR A 262 -20.91 12.15 18.09
N ALA A 263 -19.62 11.98 17.76
CA ALA A 263 -18.92 10.73 17.98
C ALA A 263 -17.44 10.97 18.27
N PHE A 264 -16.83 10.03 18.99
CA PHE A 264 -15.39 9.97 19.11
C PHE A 264 -14.91 8.51 19.11
N ASN A 265 -13.67 8.33 18.68
CA ASN A 265 -12.92 7.09 18.83
C ASN A 265 -11.48 7.41 19.17
N VAL A 266 -10.97 6.86 20.25
CA VAL A 266 -9.58 7.03 20.67
C VAL A 266 -8.96 5.67 20.92
N SER A 267 -7.69 5.51 20.55
CA SER A 267 -6.95 4.29 20.87
C SER A 267 -5.48 4.56 21.14
N ALA A 268 -4.88 3.72 21.95
CA ALA A 268 -3.45 3.69 22.21
C ALA A 268 -2.91 2.29 21.89
N ARG A 269 -1.80 2.22 21.16
CA ARG A 269 -1.07 0.99 20.85
C ARG A 269 0.34 1.11 21.37
N LEU A 270 0.71 0.20 22.26
CA LEU A 270 1.94 0.31 23.05
C LEU A 270 2.65 -1.04 23.16
N GLY A 271 3.97 -0.99 23.23
CA GLY A 271 4.82 -2.10 23.59
C GLY A 271 5.67 -2.65 22.46
N ASP A 272 6.54 -3.56 22.85
CA ASP A 272 7.52 -4.19 21.99
C ASP A 272 6.91 -5.37 21.22
N ASN A 273 7.50 -5.69 20.08
CA ASN A 273 7.26 -6.91 19.34
C ASN A 273 7.94 -8.09 20.08
N ASP A 274 7.24 -9.20 20.29
CA ASP A 274 7.80 -10.36 21.01
C ASP A 274 8.74 -11.19 20.10
N TRP A 275 8.60 -11.07 18.78
CA TRP A 275 9.38 -11.83 17.80
C TRP A 275 10.64 -11.09 17.35
N ILE A 276 10.51 -9.79 17.07
CA ILE A 276 11.58 -8.99 16.47
C ILE A 276 12.08 -7.97 17.48
N LYS A 277 13.23 -8.19 18.03
CA LYS A 277 13.85 -7.26 18.98
C LYS A 277 14.16 -5.91 18.31
N GLY A 278 13.96 -4.84 19.08
CA GLY A 278 14.13 -3.47 18.62
C GLY A 278 12.93 -2.90 17.85
N VAL A 279 11.97 -3.74 17.48
CA VAL A 279 10.69 -3.29 16.94
C VAL A 279 9.73 -3.03 18.09
N TYR A 280 9.11 -1.85 18.10
CA TYR A 280 8.17 -1.41 19.12
C TYR A 280 7.12 -0.48 18.49
N TYR A 281 6.02 -0.31 19.20
CA TYR A 281 4.93 0.59 18.83
C TYR A 281 4.60 1.54 19.97
N GLN A 282 4.48 2.83 19.66
CA GLN A 282 3.98 3.86 20.56
C GLN A 282 3.11 4.80 19.74
N SER A 283 1.82 4.55 19.69
CA SER A 283 0.89 5.33 18.88
C SER A 283 -0.38 5.65 19.63
N PHE A 284 -0.89 6.85 19.42
CA PHE A 284 -2.16 7.32 19.93
C PHE A 284 -3.00 7.78 18.75
N ALA A 285 -4.16 7.15 18.53
CA ALA A 285 -5.07 7.52 17.46
C ALA A 285 -6.30 8.20 18.02
N TYR A 286 -6.81 9.19 17.29
CA TYR A 286 -8.03 9.90 17.67
C TYR A 286 -8.90 10.21 16.45
N TYR A 287 -10.19 10.19 16.68
CA TYR A 287 -11.22 10.61 15.77
C TYR A 287 -12.30 11.35 16.57
N PHE A 288 -12.74 12.51 16.06
CA PHE A 288 -13.84 13.30 16.60
C PHE A 288 -14.73 13.74 15.45
N ALA A 289 -16.04 13.61 15.62
CA ALA A 289 -17.01 13.99 14.61
C ALA A 289 -18.19 14.72 15.21
N LEU A 290 -18.68 15.70 14.48
CA LEU A 290 -19.88 16.49 14.78
C LEU A 290 -20.69 16.62 13.51
N GLU A 291 -21.98 16.37 13.58
CA GLU A 291 -22.89 16.44 12.44
C GLU A 291 -24.21 17.10 12.84
N LYS A 292 -24.75 17.93 11.96
CA LYS A 292 -26.06 18.57 12.10
C LYS A 292 -26.93 18.25 10.89
N GLN A 293 -28.03 17.59 11.15
CA GLN A 293 -29.13 17.47 10.22
C GLN A 293 -30.08 18.65 10.44
N PHE A 294 -30.12 19.56 9.47
CA PHE A 294 -30.99 20.77 9.54
C PHE A 294 -32.42 20.43 9.13
N SER A 295 -32.56 19.48 8.20
CA SER A 295 -33.83 18.93 7.73
C SER A 295 -33.53 17.54 7.10
N ASP A 296 -34.58 16.89 6.61
CA ASP A 296 -34.40 15.63 5.87
C ASP A 296 -33.55 15.80 4.61
N ALA A 297 -33.51 17.02 4.05
CA ALA A 297 -32.77 17.33 2.84
C ALA A 297 -31.33 17.84 3.09
N HIS A 298 -31.02 18.35 4.24
CA HIS A 298 -29.79 19.10 4.49
C HIS A 298 -29.03 18.59 5.70
N ARG A 299 -27.82 18.13 5.49
CA ARG A 299 -26.90 17.64 6.52
C ARG A 299 -25.51 18.26 6.33
N LEU A 300 -24.90 18.70 7.40
CA LEU A 300 -23.53 19.20 7.43
C LEU A 300 -22.77 18.46 8.53
N GLY A 301 -21.63 17.84 8.15
CA GLY A 301 -20.77 17.13 9.07
C GLY A 301 -19.34 17.64 9.02
N PHE A 302 -18.70 17.64 10.17
CA PHE A 302 -17.26 17.85 10.31
C PHE A 302 -16.66 16.71 11.10
N PHE A 303 -15.53 16.20 10.67
CA PHE A 303 -14.74 15.29 11.48
C PHE A 303 -13.24 15.50 11.26
N MET A 304 -12.47 15.06 12.25
CA MET A 304 -11.03 15.08 12.24
C MET A 304 -10.49 13.79 12.81
N LEU A 305 -9.44 13.27 12.20
CA LEU A 305 -8.73 12.09 12.66
C LEU A 305 -7.21 12.23 12.49
N SER A 306 -6.46 11.52 13.32
CA SER A 306 -5.03 11.32 13.15
C SER A 306 -4.55 10.11 13.95
N THR A 307 -3.38 9.59 13.58
CA THR A 307 -2.71 8.50 14.26
C THR A 307 -1.24 8.88 14.54
N PRO A 308 -1.00 9.89 15.41
CA PRO A 308 0.36 10.22 15.80
C PRO A 308 1.04 9.05 16.51
N GLY A 309 2.31 8.84 16.17
CA GLY A 309 3.05 7.76 16.80
C GLY A 309 4.47 7.59 16.28
N GLN A 310 5.15 6.66 16.90
CA GLN A 310 6.47 6.20 16.46
C GLN A 310 6.57 4.69 16.57
N ARG A 311 7.38 4.10 15.70
CA ARG A 311 7.68 2.67 15.72
C ARG A 311 9.12 2.39 15.30
N GLY A 312 9.75 1.42 15.97
CA GLY A 312 11.01 0.86 15.52
C GLY A 312 10.79 -0.12 14.37
N VAL A 313 11.74 -0.17 13.45
CA VAL A 313 11.61 -0.88 12.16
C VAL A 313 12.58 -2.05 12.11
N GLN A 314 12.16 -3.14 11.46
CA GLN A 314 13.01 -4.28 11.10
C GLN A 314 13.71 -4.01 9.76
N ASN A 315 14.91 -4.55 9.60
CA ASN A 315 15.59 -4.67 8.32
C ASN A 315 15.67 -6.14 7.89
N ALA A 316 15.60 -6.39 6.57
CA ALA A 316 15.88 -7.70 6.02
C ALA A 316 17.39 -8.00 6.12
N SER A 317 17.75 -9.26 6.35
CA SER A 317 19.14 -9.72 6.37
C SER A 317 19.35 -10.89 5.41
N THR A 318 20.62 -11.23 5.14
CA THR A 318 20.96 -12.39 4.33
C THR A 318 20.76 -13.70 5.10
N GLN A 319 20.68 -14.82 4.38
CA GLN A 319 20.56 -16.13 5.01
C GLN A 319 21.76 -16.44 5.92
N GLU A 320 22.97 -16.06 5.51
CA GLU A 320 24.16 -16.22 6.35
C GLU A 320 23.99 -15.58 7.73
N VAL A 321 23.46 -14.36 7.80
CA VAL A 321 23.22 -13.66 9.08
C VAL A 321 22.20 -14.40 9.92
N TYR A 322 21.10 -14.87 9.34
CA TYR A 322 20.09 -15.63 10.06
C TYR A 322 20.62 -16.97 10.59
N ASP A 323 21.44 -17.66 9.82
CA ASP A 323 22.06 -18.95 10.20
C ASP A 323 23.08 -18.73 11.34
N LEU A 324 23.90 -17.70 11.27
CA LEU A 324 24.87 -17.33 12.30
C LEU A 324 24.18 -16.97 13.63
N MET A 325 23.06 -16.28 13.55
CA MET A 325 22.27 -15.88 14.74
C MET A 325 21.36 -17.02 15.23
N GLY A 326 21.12 -18.05 14.43
CA GLY A 326 20.13 -19.09 14.70
C GLY A 326 18.69 -18.57 14.83
N ASP A 327 18.41 -17.40 14.22
CA ASP A 327 17.11 -16.73 14.35
C ASP A 327 16.74 -15.95 13.08
N ASN A 328 15.70 -16.40 12.40
CA ASN A 328 15.16 -15.74 11.19
C ASN A 328 14.44 -14.41 11.50
N MET A 329 14.28 -14.04 12.77
CA MET A 329 13.71 -12.77 13.22
C MET A 329 14.76 -11.76 13.67
N TYR A 330 16.03 -12.04 13.39
CA TYR A 330 17.10 -11.08 13.68
C TYR A 330 16.84 -9.73 12.99
N ASN A 331 17.21 -8.65 13.69
CA ASN A 331 17.08 -7.27 13.22
C ASN A 331 18.39 -6.50 13.44
N SER A 332 18.99 -6.01 12.38
CA SER A 332 20.27 -5.29 12.42
C SER A 332 20.13 -3.81 12.82
N ASN A 333 18.91 -3.28 12.91
CA ASN A 333 18.68 -1.84 13.10
C ASN A 333 18.87 -1.34 14.54
N TRP A 334 19.08 -2.20 15.53
CA TRP A 334 19.12 -1.80 16.93
C TRP A 334 20.41 -2.22 17.64
N GLY A 335 20.64 -1.59 18.77
CA GLY A 335 21.72 -1.94 19.69
C GLY A 335 21.52 -1.32 21.06
N TYR A 336 22.45 -1.57 21.98
CA TYR A 336 22.37 -1.00 23.32
C TYR A 336 23.11 0.34 23.38
N GLN A 337 22.47 1.33 23.99
CA GLN A 337 23.06 2.61 24.37
C GLN A 337 22.81 2.84 25.87
N ASN A 338 23.86 2.91 26.65
CA ASN A 338 23.75 3.05 28.12
C ASN A 338 22.82 1.98 28.74
N GLY A 339 22.90 0.75 28.26
CA GLY A 339 22.07 -0.38 28.70
C GLY A 339 20.62 -0.37 28.26
N LYS A 340 20.19 0.63 27.46
CA LYS A 340 18.84 0.71 26.89
C LYS A 340 18.87 0.35 25.42
N MET A 341 17.83 -0.34 24.96
CA MET A 341 17.64 -0.64 23.56
C MET A 341 17.35 0.64 22.77
N ARG A 342 18.09 0.88 21.69
CA ARG A 342 17.86 1.98 20.75
C ARG A 342 17.86 1.43 19.33
N ASN A 343 16.76 1.69 18.60
CA ASN A 343 16.68 1.38 17.19
C ASN A 343 17.16 2.59 16.37
N ALA A 344 18.00 2.36 15.38
CA ALA A 344 18.52 3.40 14.47
C ALA A 344 17.46 3.87 13.48
N ARG A 345 16.53 2.96 13.11
CA ARG A 345 15.42 3.24 12.20
C ARG A 345 14.10 3.32 12.96
N VAL A 346 13.62 4.54 13.16
CA VAL A 346 12.35 4.82 13.82
C VAL A 346 11.48 5.65 12.90
N ARG A 347 10.31 5.14 12.56
CA ARG A 347 9.30 5.90 11.82
C ARG A 347 8.48 6.73 12.78
N LYS A 348 8.27 7.99 12.44
CA LYS A 348 7.48 8.95 13.21
C LYS A 348 6.44 9.59 12.30
N THR A 349 5.18 9.49 12.69
CA THR A 349 4.08 10.03 11.89
C THR A 349 3.16 10.88 12.75
N ASN A 350 2.68 11.97 12.20
CA ASN A 350 1.59 12.77 12.74
C ASN A 350 0.97 13.56 11.58
N GLU A 351 -0.06 12.98 10.96
CA GLU A 351 -0.71 13.52 9.76
C GLU A 351 -2.22 13.65 10.00
N PRO A 352 -2.66 14.74 10.64
CA PRO A 352 -4.09 15.01 10.84
C PRO A 352 -4.82 15.17 9.51
N VAL A 353 -6.05 14.66 9.47
CA VAL A 353 -6.99 14.81 8.37
C VAL A 353 -8.25 15.46 8.91
N ALA A 354 -8.63 16.63 8.36
CA ALA A 354 -9.85 17.35 8.68
C ALA A 354 -10.80 17.31 7.47
N VAL A 355 -12.07 17.02 7.71
CA VAL A 355 -13.08 16.84 6.67
C VAL A 355 -14.33 17.65 7.01
N LEU A 356 -14.79 18.42 6.04
CA LEU A 356 -16.09 19.09 6.05
C LEU A 356 -16.94 18.53 4.91
N LYS A 357 -18.07 17.93 5.24
CA LYS A 357 -18.97 17.28 4.28
C LYS A 357 -20.37 17.86 4.38
N TYR A 358 -20.96 18.19 3.23
CA TYR A 358 -22.33 18.61 3.10
C TYR A 358 -23.09 17.62 2.22
N ASP A 359 -24.20 17.08 2.74
CA ASP A 359 -25.09 16.18 2.01
C ASP A 359 -26.42 16.90 1.74
N PHE A 360 -26.88 16.83 0.48
CA PHE A 360 -28.12 17.39 0.01
C PHE A 360 -28.99 16.30 -0.62
N THR A 361 -30.09 15.98 0.04
CA THR A 361 -31.03 14.91 -0.35
C THR A 361 -32.45 15.48 -0.42
N PRO A 362 -32.75 16.32 -1.43
CA PRO A 362 -34.06 16.98 -1.54
C PRO A 362 -35.22 16.00 -1.86
N SER A 363 -34.88 14.86 -2.42
CA SER A 363 -35.80 13.79 -2.75
C SER A 363 -35.09 12.45 -2.82
N TYR A 364 -35.85 11.39 -2.83
CA TYR A 364 -35.30 10.05 -3.03
C TYR A 364 -34.71 9.81 -4.43
N LYS A 365 -35.10 10.62 -5.43
CA LYS A 365 -34.59 10.54 -6.80
C LYS A 365 -33.27 11.24 -6.97
N PHE A 366 -32.90 12.10 -6.06
CA PHE A 366 -31.70 12.90 -6.17
C PHE A 366 -31.01 13.08 -4.83
N ASN A 367 -29.74 12.78 -4.78
CA ASN A 367 -28.86 13.17 -3.69
C ASN A 367 -27.53 13.71 -4.27
N ALA A 368 -26.93 14.62 -3.54
CA ALA A 368 -25.63 15.18 -3.87
C ALA A 368 -24.83 15.35 -2.58
N SER A 369 -23.52 15.29 -2.70
CA SER A 369 -22.60 15.59 -1.61
C SER A 369 -21.43 16.44 -2.09
N ALA A 370 -20.97 17.31 -1.20
CA ALA A 370 -19.76 18.10 -1.40
C ALA A 370 -18.85 17.93 -0.17
N THR A 371 -17.61 17.55 -0.40
CA THR A 371 -16.62 17.30 0.64
C THR A 371 -15.37 18.10 0.37
N VAL A 372 -14.91 18.81 1.39
CA VAL A 372 -13.58 19.43 1.44
C VAL A 372 -12.76 18.67 2.48
N LEU A 373 -11.57 18.24 2.10
CA LEU A 373 -10.65 17.52 2.95
C LEU A 373 -9.28 18.18 2.92
N TYR A 374 -8.70 18.37 4.11
CA TYR A 374 -7.34 18.85 4.26
C TYR A 374 -6.53 17.90 5.14
N ARG A 375 -5.44 17.35 4.57
CA ARG A 375 -4.42 16.56 5.27
C ARG A 375 -3.17 17.38 5.39
N PHE A 376 -2.55 17.36 6.55
CA PHE A 376 -1.31 18.08 6.83
C PHE A 376 -0.52 17.37 7.91
N GLY A 377 0.74 17.74 8.07
CA GLY A 377 1.53 17.20 9.19
C GLY A 377 2.90 16.70 8.80
N LYS A 378 3.41 15.73 9.54
CA LYS A 378 4.78 15.26 9.42
C LYS A 378 4.84 13.74 9.34
N ASN A 379 5.62 13.26 8.39
CA ASN A 379 5.94 11.85 8.23
C ASN A 379 7.44 11.71 8.01
N GLY A 380 8.13 11.14 8.99
CA GLY A 380 9.59 11.01 8.93
C GLY A 380 10.08 9.68 9.46
N TYR A 381 11.27 9.31 9.07
CA TYR A 381 11.97 8.15 9.62
C TYR A 381 13.45 8.44 9.84
N THR A 382 14.01 7.88 10.91
CA THR A 382 15.43 8.04 11.23
C THR A 382 16.27 6.99 10.52
N ALA A 383 17.52 7.32 10.23
CA ALA A 383 18.55 6.39 9.77
C ALA A 383 19.92 6.84 10.30
N LEU A 384 20.90 5.94 10.25
CA LEU A 384 22.31 6.33 10.43
C LEU A 384 22.85 6.89 9.11
N ASP A 385 23.56 7.98 9.22
CA ASP A 385 24.36 8.57 8.14
C ASP A 385 25.80 8.69 8.62
N TRP A 386 26.78 8.48 7.73
CA TRP A 386 28.18 8.50 8.12
C TRP A 386 29.05 9.04 6.99
N TYR A 387 30.17 9.62 7.40
CA TYR A 387 31.13 10.24 6.53
C TYR A 387 32.54 9.87 6.97
N ASP A 388 33.39 9.45 6.02
CA ASP A 388 34.79 9.05 6.25
C ASP A 388 34.93 8.12 7.49
N ALA A 389 34.08 7.12 7.57
CA ALA A 389 34.02 6.15 8.65
C ALA A 389 33.49 4.79 8.16
N ALA A 390 33.77 3.73 8.91
CA ALA A 390 33.30 2.39 8.60
C ALA A 390 31.77 2.29 8.68
N ASP A 391 31.18 1.47 7.82
CA ASP A 391 29.74 1.20 7.85
C ASP A 391 29.31 0.73 9.25
N PRO A 392 28.35 1.42 9.90
CA PRO A 392 27.94 1.10 11.26
C PRO A 392 26.96 -0.05 11.36
N ARG A 393 26.46 -0.58 10.23
CA ARG A 393 25.48 -1.66 10.21
C ARG A 393 26.14 -2.99 10.56
N PRO A 394 25.59 -3.74 11.52
CA PRO A 394 26.16 -5.03 11.91
C PRO A 394 26.24 -6.03 10.75
N ASP A 395 25.13 -6.13 9.98
CA ASP A 395 24.97 -7.05 8.84
C ASP A 395 25.58 -6.53 7.54
N TYR A 396 26.49 -5.55 7.61
CA TYR A 396 27.28 -5.15 6.46
C TYR A 396 28.20 -6.29 6.04
N TYR A 397 28.17 -6.65 4.77
CA TYR A 397 28.82 -7.86 4.25
C TYR A 397 30.31 -8.01 4.64
N ARG A 398 31.06 -6.89 4.77
CA ARG A 398 32.46 -6.91 5.21
C ARG A 398 32.66 -7.30 6.67
N ASN A 399 31.59 -7.42 7.45
CA ASN A 399 31.60 -7.90 8.84
C ASN A 399 31.29 -9.40 8.94
N LEU A 400 30.96 -10.05 7.82
CA LEU A 400 30.51 -11.45 7.79
C LEU A 400 31.67 -12.42 7.51
N PRO A 401 31.62 -13.66 7.99
CA PRO A 401 32.63 -14.67 7.74
C PRO A 401 32.92 -14.90 6.25
N SER A 402 31.87 -14.94 5.42
CA SER A 402 31.98 -15.16 3.98
C SER A 402 32.90 -14.16 3.28
N TYR A 403 32.88 -12.90 3.69
CA TYR A 403 33.73 -11.86 3.13
C TYR A 403 35.23 -12.16 3.28
N PHE A 404 35.64 -12.66 4.44
CA PHE A 404 37.05 -12.93 4.71
C PHE A 404 37.56 -14.15 3.96
N TYR A 405 36.70 -15.07 3.53
CA TYR A 405 37.14 -16.19 2.68
C TYR A 405 37.33 -15.79 1.22
N SER A 406 36.66 -14.74 0.76
CA SER A 406 36.67 -14.32 -0.64
C SER A 406 37.83 -13.37 -1.02
N GLU A 407 38.50 -12.72 -0.06
CA GLU A 407 39.38 -11.57 -0.36
C GLU A 407 40.88 -11.86 -0.48
N ASN A 408 41.40 -13.04 -0.06
CA ASN A 408 42.87 -13.14 -0.02
C ASN A 408 43.45 -14.58 -0.13
N GLU A 409 43.87 -14.96 -1.29
CA GLU A 409 44.74 -16.13 -1.49
C GLU A 409 46.13 -15.97 -0.86
N ASP A 410 46.72 -14.77 -0.87
CA ASP A 410 48.06 -14.50 -0.31
C ASP A 410 48.12 -14.47 1.22
N LEU A 411 47.00 -14.43 1.92
CA LEU A 411 46.88 -14.32 3.38
C LEU A 411 45.98 -15.39 3.99
N GLU A 412 45.91 -16.61 3.46
CA GLU A 412 45.03 -17.69 3.92
C GLU A 412 44.91 -17.83 5.45
N ARG A 413 46.04 -17.78 6.18
CA ARG A 413 45.99 -17.87 7.65
C ARG A 413 45.30 -16.69 8.33
N THR A 414 45.49 -15.48 7.81
CA THR A 414 44.89 -14.26 8.41
C THR A 414 43.43 -14.15 8.06
N ALA A 415 43.05 -14.43 6.82
CA ALA A 415 41.66 -14.49 6.35
C ALA A 415 40.89 -15.56 7.12
N PHE A 416 41.42 -16.78 7.24
CA PHE A 416 40.82 -17.86 8.01
C PHE A 416 40.63 -17.48 9.48
N ARG A 417 41.62 -16.83 10.15
CA ARG A 417 41.46 -16.38 11.53
C ARG A 417 40.39 -15.29 11.67
N LYS A 418 40.33 -14.34 10.75
CA LYS A 418 39.29 -13.30 10.75
C LYS A 418 37.90 -13.90 10.54
N ALA A 419 37.74 -14.82 9.59
CA ALA A 419 36.50 -15.52 9.35
C ALA A 419 36.04 -16.35 10.56
N ALA A 420 36.98 -17.08 11.19
CA ALA A 420 36.70 -17.87 12.39
C ALA A 420 36.30 -16.97 13.57
N TRP A 421 37.00 -15.84 13.76
CA TRP A 421 36.61 -14.86 14.79
C TRP A 421 35.26 -14.23 14.51
N ALA A 422 34.99 -13.83 13.27
CA ALA A 422 33.70 -13.26 12.89
C ALA A 422 32.59 -14.27 13.15
N ARG A 423 32.76 -15.53 12.75
CA ARG A 423 31.81 -16.61 13.01
C ARG A 423 31.55 -16.77 14.50
N GLU A 424 32.61 -16.87 15.34
CA GLU A 424 32.47 -16.99 16.78
C GLU A 424 31.72 -15.80 17.39
N ALA A 425 32.05 -14.57 16.95
CA ALA A 425 31.42 -13.35 17.43
C ALA A 425 29.91 -13.30 17.10
N TRP A 426 29.52 -13.77 15.93
CA TRP A 426 28.12 -13.85 15.53
C TRP A 426 27.39 -14.97 16.27
N GLU A 427 27.88 -16.20 16.25
CA GLU A 427 27.26 -17.38 16.88
C GLU A 427 27.16 -17.22 18.41
N SER A 428 28.12 -16.54 19.02
CA SER A 428 28.11 -16.22 20.45
C SER A 428 27.37 -14.93 20.78
N ASN A 429 26.77 -14.26 19.78
CA ASN A 429 26.01 -13.03 19.92
C ASN A 429 26.78 -11.93 20.68
N TYR A 430 28.02 -11.62 20.25
CA TYR A 430 28.75 -10.49 20.80
C TYR A 430 28.07 -9.19 20.38
N THR A 431 27.32 -8.58 21.29
CA THR A 431 26.42 -7.45 21.01
C THR A 431 27.10 -6.23 20.41
N THR A 432 28.41 -6.09 20.55
CA THR A 432 29.23 -5.04 19.90
C THR A 432 29.50 -5.33 18.42
N VAL A 433 29.25 -6.56 17.96
CA VAL A 433 29.41 -7.01 16.58
C VAL A 433 28.07 -7.25 15.93
N THR A 434 27.16 -7.94 16.61
CA THR A 434 25.87 -8.37 16.09
C THR A 434 24.79 -7.30 16.15
N HIS A 435 25.05 -6.17 16.81
CA HIS A 435 24.10 -5.06 16.96
C HIS A 435 24.78 -3.73 16.69
N VAL A 436 24.00 -2.67 16.48
CA VAL A 436 24.54 -1.31 16.33
C VAL A 436 25.35 -0.94 17.57
N ASN A 437 26.65 -0.74 17.41
CA ASN A 437 27.56 -0.38 18.49
C ASN A 437 27.53 1.13 18.74
N TRP A 438 26.48 1.62 19.41
CA TRP A 438 26.28 3.04 19.70
C TRP A 438 27.47 3.66 20.43
N ASP A 439 28.06 2.98 21.41
CA ASP A 439 29.17 3.49 22.20
C ASP A 439 30.41 3.74 21.32
N ARG A 440 30.65 2.88 20.33
CA ARG A 440 31.69 3.09 19.31
C ARG A 440 31.43 4.34 18.46
N LEU A 441 30.19 4.52 18.02
CA LEU A 441 29.84 5.70 17.20
C LEU A 441 30.09 7.00 17.97
N TYR A 442 29.66 7.05 19.23
CA TYR A 442 29.92 8.19 20.10
C TYR A 442 31.41 8.40 20.37
N THR A 443 32.18 7.34 20.55
CA THR A 443 33.63 7.42 20.79
C THR A 443 34.36 7.95 19.59
N VAL A 444 34.05 7.46 18.40
CA VAL A 444 34.66 7.93 17.14
C VAL A 444 34.41 9.42 16.95
N ASN A 445 33.16 9.88 17.13
CA ASN A 445 32.84 11.29 16.97
C ASN A 445 33.57 12.20 17.96
N ARG A 446 33.66 11.81 19.25
CA ARG A 446 34.35 12.60 20.29
C ARG A 446 35.84 12.70 20.10
N LEU A 447 36.45 11.74 19.41
CA LEU A 447 37.90 11.71 19.17
C LEU A 447 38.31 12.42 17.88
N ASP A 448 37.36 12.74 16.99
CA ASP A 448 37.66 13.46 15.73
C ASP A 448 37.63 14.97 15.98
N LEU A 449 38.72 15.49 16.51
CA LEU A 449 38.86 16.91 16.86
C LEU A 449 39.45 17.69 15.67
N ASP A 450 38.85 18.83 15.36
CA ASP A 450 39.39 19.79 14.41
C ASP A 450 40.55 20.62 15.02
N SER A 451 41.10 21.53 14.24
CA SER A 451 42.22 22.38 14.66
C SER A 451 41.91 23.33 15.83
N GLN A 452 40.63 23.50 16.14
CA GLN A 452 40.14 24.34 17.25
C GLN A 452 39.72 23.50 18.46
N GLY A 453 39.81 22.18 18.36
CA GLY A 453 39.46 21.25 19.43
C GLY A 453 37.96 20.93 19.49
N SER A 454 37.15 21.30 18.47
CA SER A 454 35.74 20.94 18.36
C SER A 454 35.61 19.57 17.73
N ALA A 455 34.71 18.73 18.28
CA ALA A 455 34.49 17.37 17.82
C ALA A 455 33.58 17.37 16.57
N ARG A 456 34.13 16.93 15.43
CA ARG A 456 33.39 16.70 14.20
C ARG A 456 32.72 15.35 14.23
N SER A 457 31.41 15.30 14.00
CA SER A 457 30.70 14.03 13.86
C SER A 457 31.05 13.33 12.54
N LYS A 458 31.51 12.08 12.62
CA LYS A 458 31.60 11.16 11.46
C LYS A 458 30.36 10.31 11.30
N TYR A 459 29.70 10.01 12.40
CA TYR A 459 28.40 9.32 12.44
C TYR A 459 27.35 10.26 12.99
N VAL A 460 26.20 10.28 12.31
CA VAL A 460 25.04 11.05 12.77
C VAL A 460 23.79 10.21 12.62
N GLN A 461 22.74 10.59 13.34
CA GLN A 461 21.40 10.11 13.06
C GLN A 461 20.65 11.19 12.29
N GLU A 462 20.26 10.88 11.06
CA GLU A 462 19.39 11.70 10.24
C GLU A 462 17.92 11.36 10.47
N GLU A 463 17.04 12.28 10.13
CA GLU A 463 15.60 12.05 10.02
C GLU A 463 15.14 12.56 8.66
N ARG A 464 14.66 11.65 7.81
CA ARG A 464 14.15 11.93 6.45
C ARG A 464 12.66 12.18 6.55
N HIS A 465 12.18 13.24 5.93
CA HIS A 465 10.81 13.71 5.96
C HIS A 465 10.15 13.70 4.59
N VAL A 466 8.86 13.36 4.60
CA VAL A 466 7.91 13.52 3.50
C VAL A 466 6.67 14.16 4.09
N ASP A 467 6.68 15.49 4.22
CA ASP A 467 5.66 16.26 4.93
C ASP A 467 4.63 16.78 3.93
N GLN A 468 3.43 16.21 3.93
CA GLN A 468 2.39 16.51 2.96
C GLN A 468 1.45 17.61 3.43
N GLN A 469 1.05 18.48 2.49
CA GLN A 469 -0.10 19.38 2.58
C GLN A 469 -1.03 19.06 1.41
N ASP A 470 -2.18 18.48 1.68
CA ASP A 470 -3.07 17.90 0.68
C ASP A 470 -4.48 18.45 0.85
N LEU A 471 -4.88 19.35 -0.06
CA LEU A 471 -6.22 19.94 -0.11
C LEU A 471 -7.01 19.27 -1.22
N ASN A 472 -8.17 18.71 -0.85
CA ASN A 472 -9.03 17.99 -1.78
C ASN A 472 -10.46 18.54 -1.75
N LEU A 473 -11.09 18.56 -2.92
CA LEU A 473 -12.50 18.85 -3.12
C LEU A 473 -13.13 17.68 -3.89
N ALA A 474 -14.24 17.16 -3.41
CA ALA A 474 -15.05 16.17 -4.11
C ALA A 474 -16.52 16.60 -4.11
N ILE A 475 -17.15 16.60 -5.28
CA ILE A 475 -18.57 16.84 -5.44
C ILE A 475 -19.13 15.65 -6.21
N SER A 476 -20.15 15.02 -5.68
CA SER A 476 -20.83 13.90 -6.35
C SER A 476 -22.33 14.05 -6.28
N ALA A 477 -23.02 13.51 -7.27
CA ALA A 477 -24.47 13.47 -7.30
C ALA A 477 -24.95 12.12 -7.83
N GLN A 478 -26.08 11.67 -7.29
CA GLN A 478 -26.81 10.51 -7.76
C GLN A 478 -28.20 10.93 -8.17
N TRP A 479 -28.64 10.47 -9.34
CA TRP A 479 -29.94 10.73 -9.88
C TRP A 479 -30.60 9.44 -10.37
N THR A 480 -31.83 9.20 -9.94
CA THR A 480 -32.63 8.02 -10.29
C THR A 480 -33.89 8.50 -11.03
N PRO A 481 -33.78 8.84 -12.35
CA PRO A 481 -34.90 9.38 -13.11
C PRO A 481 -36.05 8.39 -13.27
N ALA A 482 -35.73 7.11 -13.37
CA ALA A 482 -36.71 6.03 -13.51
C ALA A 482 -36.25 4.80 -12.71
N LYS A 483 -37.18 3.85 -12.45
CA LYS A 483 -36.92 2.62 -11.70
C LYS A 483 -35.71 1.81 -12.19
N TRP A 484 -35.56 1.81 -13.50
CA TRP A 484 -34.63 0.96 -14.20
C TRP A 484 -33.28 1.63 -14.49
N ILE A 485 -33.11 2.91 -14.17
CA ILE A 485 -31.87 3.64 -14.43
C ILE A 485 -31.42 4.47 -13.22
N LYS A 486 -30.14 4.38 -12.89
CA LYS A 486 -29.46 5.19 -11.89
C LYS A 486 -28.23 5.81 -12.54
N ILE A 487 -28.03 7.10 -12.35
CA ILE A 487 -26.89 7.86 -12.86
C ILE A 487 -26.13 8.46 -11.68
N ASN A 488 -24.83 8.25 -11.63
CA ASN A 488 -23.94 8.87 -10.66
C ASN A 488 -22.89 9.67 -11.42
N GLY A 489 -22.51 10.82 -10.90
CA GLY A 489 -21.46 11.62 -11.51
C GLY A 489 -20.86 12.58 -10.49
N GLY A 490 -19.66 13.05 -10.81
CA GLY A 490 -18.97 13.97 -9.92
C GLY A 490 -17.71 14.56 -10.50
N ILE A 491 -17.14 15.47 -9.73
CA ILE A 491 -15.85 16.10 -10.00
C ILE A 491 -14.97 16.02 -8.75
N ASN A 492 -13.69 15.83 -8.96
CA ASN A 492 -12.69 15.82 -7.88
C ASN A 492 -11.53 16.74 -8.27
N GLY A 493 -10.99 17.43 -7.27
CA GLY A 493 -9.79 18.24 -7.41
C GLY A 493 -8.85 18.02 -6.23
N LYS A 494 -7.54 17.98 -6.49
CA LYS A 494 -6.48 17.83 -5.50
C LYS A 494 -5.36 18.82 -5.76
N ILE A 495 -4.92 19.48 -4.70
CA ILE A 495 -3.71 20.30 -4.64
C ILE A 495 -2.85 19.68 -3.54
N ASN A 496 -1.73 19.09 -3.93
CA ASN A 496 -0.76 18.53 -2.98
C ASN A 496 0.57 19.24 -3.15
N ASP A 497 1.14 19.66 -2.03
CA ASP A 497 2.49 20.20 -1.91
C ASP A 497 3.20 19.41 -0.81
N THR A 498 4.20 18.62 -1.19
CA THR A 498 4.93 17.74 -0.29
C THR A 498 6.37 18.16 -0.18
N GLU A 499 6.79 18.54 1.01
CA GLU A 499 8.19 18.86 1.29
C GLU A 499 8.97 17.58 1.62
N ASN A 500 10.04 17.34 0.86
CA ASN A 500 10.95 16.23 1.03
C ASN A 500 12.30 16.76 1.47
N TYR A 501 12.72 16.43 2.69
CA TYR A 501 13.97 16.92 3.25
C TYR A 501 14.58 15.94 4.24
N LYS A 502 15.83 16.09 4.56
CA LYS A 502 16.44 15.45 5.72
C LYS A 502 16.96 16.48 6.70
N LYS A 503 16.90 16.15 7.98
CA LYS A 503 17.43 16.95 9.08
C LYS A 503 18.32 16.13 10.00
N LEU A 504 19.22 16.82 10.67
CA LEU A 504 20.12 16.22 11.65
C LEU A 504 19.37 15.96 12.95
N ALA A 505 19.13 14.69 13.27
CA ALA A 505 18.38 14.30 14.47
C ALA A 505 19.28 14.16 15.72
N ASP A 506 20.50 13.65 15.55
CA ASP A 506 21.45 13.45 16.65
C ASP A 506 22.90 13.47 16.10
N LEU A 507 23.76 14.24 16.73
CA LEU A 507 25.20 14.33 16.42
C LEU A 507 26.03 13.16 16.97
N LEU A 508 25.45 12.28 17.75
CA LEU A 508 26.09 11.12 18.38
C LEU A 508 27.40 11.49 19.12
N GLY A 509 27.36 12.61 19.85
CA GLY A 509 28.45 13.05 20.75
C GLY A 509 29.50 13.96 20.13
N GLY A 510 29.37 14.35 18.87
CA GLY A 510 30.15 15.43 18.29
C GLY A 510 29.51 16.80 18.53
N ASP A 511 30.22 17.86 18.20
CA ASP A 511 29.80 19.25 18.36
C ASP A 511 29.09 19.78 17.09
N TYR A 512 29.52 19.30 15.92
CA TYR A 512 29.01 19.70 14.62
C TYR A 512 29.13 18.60 13.56
N TYR A 513 28.42 18.77 12.45
CA TYR A 513 28.52 17.97 11.23
C TYR A 513 28.71 18.90 10.02
N LEU A 514 29.27 18.43 8.92
CA LEU A 514 29.44 19.23 7.71
C LEU A 514 28.39 18.88 6.66
N ASP A 515 27.78 19.89 6.03
CA ASP A 515 26.84 19.74 4.94
C ASP A 515 27.58 19.55 3.60
N ILE A 516 28.24 18.44 3.46
CA ILE A 516 28.95 18.07 2.24
C ILE A 516 28.42 16.74 1.69
N ASP A 517 28.53 16.56 0.40
CA ASP A 517 28.26 15.31 -0.27
C ASP A 517 29.51 14.42 -0.11
N SER A 518 29.42 13.45 0.79
CA SER A 518 30.54 12.58 1.16
C SER A 518 31.04 11.73 -0.02
N PHE A 519 30.17 11.38 -0.94
CA PHE A 519 30.54 10.61 -2.12
C PHE A 519 31.24 11.49 -3.15
N ALA A 520 30.74 12.71 -3.36
CA ALA A 520 31.38 13.70 -4.22
C ALA A 520 32.75 14.12 -3.68
N GLU A 521 32.93 14.25 -2.35
CA GLU A 521 34.20 14.62 -1.76
C GLU A 521 35.31 13.60 -2.07
N ARG A 522 34.98 12.32 -2.02
CA ARG A 522 35.94 11.26 -2.39
C ARG A 522 36.47 11.44 -3.84
N ASP A 523 35.56 11.73 -4.77
CA ASP A 523 35.87 11.77 -6.19
C ASP A 523 36.38 13.15 -6.65
N TYR A 524 35.99 14.21 -5.94
CA TYR A 524 36.27 15.62 -6.26
C TYR A 524 36.92 16.38 -5.11
N ALA A 525 37.78 15.72 -4.30
CA ALA A 525 38.46 16.35 -3.18
C ALA A 525 39.25 17.63 -3.55
N SER A 526 39.73 17.72 -4.78
CA SER A 526 40.43 18.91 -5.31
C SER A 526 39.50 20.05 -5.73
N SER A 527 38.20 19.87 -5.71
CA SER A 527 37.18 20.86 -6.07
C SER A 527 36.15 21.00 -4.95
N PRO A 528 36.43 21.70 -3.85
CA PRO A 528 35.55 21.81 -2.70
C PRO A 528 34.16 22.33 -3.05
N ALA A 529 34.01 23.17 -4.06
CA ALA A 529 32.73 23.68 -4.52
C ALA A 529 31.81 22.55 -5.05
N LYS A 530 32.36 21.53 -5.71
CA LYS A 530 31.58 20.38 -6.20
C LYS A 530 30.98 19.54 -5.08
N THR A 531 31.65 19.49 -3.94
CA THR A 531 31.26 18.65 -2.82
C THR A 531 30.13 19.23 -1.96
N GLN A 532 29.74 20.47 -2.20
CA GLN A 532 28.76 21.17 -1.37
C GLN A 532 27.33 20.73 -1.64
N ASN A 533 26.57 20.39 -0.60
CA ASN A 533 25.12 20.26 -0.69
C ASN A 533 24.41 21.62 -0.79
N ASP A 534 25.03 22.69 -0.25
CA ASP A 534 24.57 24.06 -0.36
C ASP A 534 25.69 24.96 -0.96
N LEU A 535 25.78 24.98 -2.29
CA LEU A 535 26.76 25.78 -3.01
C LEU A 535 26.55 27.28 -2.82
N ASP A 536 25.31 27.74 -2.69
CA ASP A 536 25.01 29.17 -2.50
C ASP A 536 25.59 29.68 -1.16
N TYR A 537 25.53 28.84 -0.12
CA TYR A 537 26.18 29.14 1.16
C TYR A 537 27.70 29.19 1.01
N TYR A 538 28.28 28.19 0.33
CA TYR A 538 29.72 28.09 0.13
C TYR A 538 30.28 29.28 -0.67
N LEU A 539 29.64 29.64 -1.76
CA LEU A 539 30.06 30.81 -2.57
C LEU A 539 29.99 32.12 -1.79
N LYS A 540 29.11 32.22 -0.80
CA LYS A 540 28.96 33.41 0.05
C LYS A 540 30.00 33.45 1.18
N THR A 541 30.37 32.32 1.76
CA THR A 541 31.18 32.23 3.01
C THR A 541 32.60 31.75 2.79
N GLY A 542 32.86 31.05 1.68
CA GLY A 542 34.13 30.38 1.40
C GLY A 542 34.38 29.12 2.23
N SER A 543 33.33 28.58 2.90
CA SER A 543 33.43 27.40 3.73
C SER A 543 32.19 26.53 3.67
N ALA A 544 32.34 25.22 3.91
CA ALA A 544 31.23 24.30 4.02
C ALA A 544 30.32 24.70 5.21
N ARG A 545 29.04 24.48 5.07
CA ARG A 545 28.06 24.76 6.10
C ARG A 545 28.21 23.79 7.25
N THR A 546 28.37 24.31 8.47
CA THR A 546 28.35 23.53 9.71
C THR A 546 26.91 23.37 10.21
N LEU A 547 26.60 22.15 10.64
CA LEU A 547 25.26 21.75 11.05
C LEU A 547 25.22 21.39 12.53
N VAL A 548 24.12 21.76 13.15
CA VAL A 548 23.74 21.34 14.51
C VAL A 548 22.42 20.56 14.48
N LYS A 549 22.06 19.96 15.60
CA LYS A 549 20.82 19.21 15.73
C LYS A 549 19.61 20.03 15.33
N GLY A 550 18.82 19.51 14.41
CA GLY A 550 17.59 20.11 13.89
C GLY A 550 17.76 20.79 12.53
N ASP A 551 18.98 21.06 12.08
CA ASP A 551 19.22 21.66 10.78
C ASP A 551 18.85 20.71 9.65
N LYS A 552 18.23 21.27 8.60
CA LYS A 552 18.03 20.57 7.32
C LYS A 552 19.34 20.55 6.54
N TYR A 553 19.60 19.45 5.86
CA TYR A 553 20.83 19.28 5.09
C TYR A 553 20.69 18.26 3.97
N GLY A 554 21.70 18.20 3.11
CA GLY A 554 21.81 17.21 2.06
C GLY A 554 20.83 17.43 0.91
N TYR A 555 19.53 17.39 1.15
CA TYR A 555 18.50 17.70 0.16
C TYR A 555 17.28 18.36 0.83
N ASP A 556 16.63 19.25 0.09
CA ASP A 556 15.37 19.90 0.44
C ASP A 556 14.65 20.29 -0.86
N TYR A 557 13.45 19.71 -1.08
CA TYR A 557 12.66 20.01 -2.28
C TYR A 557 11.17 19.79 -2.04
N TYR A 558 10.35 20.52 -2.80
CA TYR A 558 8.92 20.27 -2.89
C TYR A 558 8.59 19.37 -4.08
N ALA A 559 7.66 18.46 -3.88
CA ALA A 559 6.90 17.80 -4.92
C ALA A 559 5.53 18.47 -5.00
N HIS A 560 5.22 19.08 -6.12
CA HIS A 560 3.95 19.72 -6.38
C HIS A 560 3.11 18.83 -7.28
N ILE A 561 1.89 18.48 -6.84
CA ILE A 561 0.98 17.63 -7.60
C ILE A 561 -0.37 18.32 -7.70
N ARG A 562 -0.92 18.34 -8.90
CA ARG A 562 -2.22 18.93 -9.22
C ARG A 562 -3.04 17.90 -9.98
N HIS A 563 -4.22 17.61 -9.49
CA HIS A 563 -5.12 16.64 -10.10
C HIS A 563 -6.54 17.20 -10.16
N ALA A 564 -7.20 16.97 -11.28
CA ALA A 564 -8.62 17.26 -11.45
C ALA A 564 -9.24 16.23 -12.36
N ASN A 565 -10.40 15.68 -12.00
CA ASN A 565 -11.14 14.78 -12.85
C ASN A 565 -12.65 15.01 -12.81
N GLY A 566 -13.33 14.57 -13.84
CA GLY A 566 -14.77 14.43 -13.90
C GLY A 566 -15.15 13.00 -14.28
N TRP A 567 -16.17 12.46 -13.67
CA TRP A 567 -16.62 11.10 -13.88
C TRP A 567 -18.14 11.00 -13.97
N LEU A 568 -18.60 10.01 -14.71
CA LEU A 568 -20.02 9.69 -14.88
C LEU A 568 -20.17 8.18 -14.99
N ASN A 569 -21.11 7.60 -14.29
CA ASN A 569 -21.54 6.22 -14.50
C ASN A 569 -23.05 6.08 -14.49
N GLY A 570 -23.55 5.15 -15.28
CA GLY A 570 -24.94 4.77 -15.34
C GLY A 570 -25.13 3.29 -15.11
N SER A 571 -26.14 2.91 -14.33
CA SER A 571 -26.56 1.53 -14.19
C SER A 571 -28.03 1.38 -14.58
N PHE A 572 -28.35 0.25 -15.17
CA PHE A 572 -29.73 -0.10 -15.54
C PHE A 572 -30.07 -1.50 -15.07
N THR A 573 -31.34 -1.72 -14.79
CA THR A 573 -31.88 -3.04 -14.39
C THR A 573 -33.23 -3.27 -15.09
N SER A 574 -33.35 -4.40 -15.78
CA SER A 574 -34.55 -4.80 -16.47
C SER A 574 -34.83 -6.29 -16.27
N GLY A 575 -35.76 -6.65 -15.40
CA GLY A 575 -36.00 -8.03 -15.02
C GLY A 575 -34.77 -8.68 -14.38
N SER A 576 -34.34 -9.80 -14.94
CA SER A 576 -33.15 -10.53 -14.49
C SER A 576 -31.83 -9.98 -15.07
N PHE A 577 -31.88 -8.96 -15.90
CA PHE A 577 -30.72 -8.38 -16.55
C PHE A 577 -30.39 -7.02 -15.96
N SER A 578 -29.15 -6.83 -15.62
CA SER A 578 -28.60 -5.54 -15.20
C SER A 578 -27.28 -5.26 -15.87
N GLY A 579 -26.95 -3.99 -15.97
CA GLY A 579 -25.67 -3.57 -16.51
C GLY A 579 -25.28 -2.18 -16.05
N ASN A 580 -24.01 -1.87 -16.20
CA ASN A 580 -23.44 -0.56 -15.90
C ASN A 580 -22.42 -0.17 -16.94
N ILE A 581 -22.25 1.14 -17.09
CA ILE A 581 -21.20 1.74 -17.88
C ILE A 581 -20.76 3.03 -17.21
N GLY A 582 -19.47 3.27 -17.17
CA GLY A 582 -18.91 4.49 -16.61
C GLY A 582 -17.66 4.94 -17.32
N GLY A 583 -17.38 6.23 -17.22
CA GLY A 583 -16.18 6.85 -17.75
C GLY A 583 -15.70 8.00 -16.87
N GLN A 584 -14.42 8.25 -16.92
CA GLN A 584 -13.74 9.35 -16.26
C GLN A 584 -12.73 9.96 -17.22
N ILE A 585 -12.58 11.26 -17.13
CA ILE A 585 -11.47 12.00 -17.75
C ILE A 585 -10.86 12.92 -16.72
N GLY A 586 -9.54 13.02 -16.73
CA GLY A 586 -8.80 13.83 -15.78
C GLY A 586 -7.56 14.46 -16.37
N TYR A 587 -7.05 15.40 -15.65
CA TYR A 587 -5.76 16.04 -15.87
C TYR A 587 -4.92 15.90 -14.61
N GLU A 588 -3.69 15.47 -14.77
CA GLU A 588 -2.71 15.37 -13.72
C GLU A 588 -1.42 16.04 -14.14
N SER A 589 -0.85 16.83 -13.25
CA SER A 589 0.46 17.43 -13.45
C SER A 589 1.27 17.44 -12.18
N PHE A 590 2.57 17.25 -12.32
CA PHE A 590 3.49 17.36 -11.21
C PHE A 590 4.84 17.90 -11.64
N TRP A 591 5.55 18.51 -10.69
CA TRP A 591 6.91 19.00 -10.87
C TRP A 591 7.65 19.01 -9.54
N ARG A 592 8.97 19.04 -9.62
CA ARG A 592 9.85 19.19 -8.48
C ARG A 592 10.33 20.64 -8.36
N GLU A 593 10.34 21.20 -7.15
CA GLU A 593 10.99 22.47 -6.84
C GLU A 593 12.14 22.23 -5.86
N GLY A 594 13.38 22.29 -6.31
CA GLY A 594 14.56 22.16 -5.47
C GLY A 594 14.87 23.44 -4.70
N LEU A 595 15.14 23.35 -3.41
CA LEU A 595 15.45 24.50 -2.55
C LEU A 595 16.96 24.70 -2.36
N LEU A 596 17.76 23.65 -2.50
CA LEU A 596 19.20 23.66 -2.35
C LEU A 596 19.92 23.59 -3.71
N ARG A 597 20.96 24.39 -3.88
CA ARG A 597 21.86 24.31 -5.03
C ARG A 597 23.06 23.42 -4.69
N LYS A 598 23.10 22.24 -5.28
CA LYS A 598 24.21 21.33 -5.10
C LYS A 598 25.40 21.67 -5.99
N GLY A 599 26.60 21.48 -5.48
CA GLY A 599 27.83 21.74 -6.22
C GLY A 599 27.99 20.87 -7.45
N LEU A 600 27.48 19.63 -7.43
CA LEU A 600 27.50 18.72 -8.58
C LEU A 600 26.52 19.11 -9.69
N PHE A 601 25.40 19.75 -9.32
CA PHE A 601 24.30 20.10 -10.24
C PHE A 601 23.85 21.55 -10.03
N PRO A 602 24.74 22.55 -10.20
CA PRO A 602 24.40 23.93 -9.83
C PRO A 602 23.42 24.59 -10.80
N GLY A 603 23.29 24.09 -12.01
CA GLY A 603 22.54 24.75 -13.06
C GLY A 603 23.28 25.95 -13.66
N LEU A 604 22.55 26.98 -14.02
CA LEU A 604 23.08 28.30 -14.45
C LEU A 604 22.74 29.35 -13.40
N ASP A 605 23.52 30.45 -13.38
CA ASP A 605 23.23 31.63 -12.55
C ASP A 605 21.98 32.39 -13.07
N GLU A 606 21.60 33.44 -12.38
CA GLU A 606 20.43 34.29 -12.74
C GLU A 606 20.59 34.98 -14.11
N ASN A 607 21.84 35.11 -14.60
CA ASN A 607 22.15 35.69 -15.90
C ASN A 607 22.36 34.64 -17.00
N GLY A 608 22.09 33.36 -16.72
CA GLY A 608 22.31 32.27 -17.68
C GLY A 608 23.77 31.86 -17.87
N ARG A 609 24.66 32.17 -16.95
CA ARG A 609 26.09 31.85 -17.00
C ARG A 609 26.37 30.56 -16.23
N GLU A 610 27.40 29.85 -16.64
CA GLU A 610 27.93 28.67 -15.98
C GLU A 610 28.57 29.01 -14.64
N TYR A 611 28.49 28.08 -13.69
CA TYR A 611 29.23 28.13 -12.44
C TYR A 611 30.65 27.57 -12.60
N PHE A 612 31.60 28.21 -11.92
CA PHE A 612 33.00 27.78 -11.87
C PHE A 612 33.47 27.71 -10.41
N GLY A 613 34.32 26.74 -10.11
CA GLY A 613 34.98 26.59 -8.83
C GLY A 613 36.16 27.53 -8.66
N GLU A 614 36.82 27.46 -7.51
CA GLU A 614 37.93 28.36 -7.12
C GLU A 614 39.18 28.20 -8.02
N SER A 615 39.40 26.98 -8.54
CA SER A 615 40.48 26.68 -9.45
C SER A 615 40.13 26.96 -10.93
N GLY A 616 38.94 27.54 -11.19
CA GLY A 616 38.46 27.78 -12.56
C GLY A 616 37.85 26.57 -13.23
N GLU A 617 37.67 25.46 -12.52
CA GLU A 617 37.00 24.28 -13.02
C GLU A 617 35.49 24.53 -13.21
N LYS A 618 34.95 24.02 -14.29
CA LYS A 618 33.53 24.12 -14.59
C LYS A 618 32.73 23.22 -13.66
N LEU A 619 31.73 23.83 -12.98
CA LEU A 619 30.79 23.12 -12.10
C LEU A 619 29.49 22.76 -12.84
N THR A 620 29.03 23.64 -13.73
CA THR A 620 27.80 23.39 -14.51
C THR A 620 27.94 22.13 -15.34
N THR A 621 26.95 21.26 -15.24
CA THR A 621 26.91 19.94 -15.89
C THR A 621 25.74 19.86 -16.87
N TYR A 622 25.88 19.01 -17.87
CA TYR A 622 24.92 18.79 -18.94
C TYR A 622 24.62 17.32 -19.07
N ASP A 623 23.41 17.00 -19.50
CA ASP A 623 23.03 15.63 -19.89
C ASP A 623 23.55 15.27 -21.30
N SER A 624 23.30 14.05 -21.76
CA SER A 624 23.67 13.56 -23.08
C SER A 624 23.05 14.33 -24.25
N PHE A 625 21.99 15.10 -23.99
CA PHE A 625 21.29 15.93 -24.97
C PHE A 625 21.75 17.40 -24.92
N GLY A 626 22.71 17.74 -24.07
CA GLY A 626 23.19 19.10 -23.88
C GLY A 626 22.26 20.01 -23.07
N ARG A 627 21.28 19.45 -22.34
CA ARG A 627 20.42 20.17 -21.41
C ARG A 627 21.16 20.36 -20.07
N VAL A 628 21.04 21.53 -19.48
CA VAL A 628 21.65 21.85 -18.18
C VAL A 628 21.00 21.03 -17.07
N ILE A 629 21.83 20.36 -16.28
CA ILE A 629 21.36 19.66 -15.09
C ILE A 629 21.33 20.64 -13.92
N THR A 630 20.21 20.75 -13.22
CA THR A 630 20.04 21.62 -12.07
C THR A 630 19.43 20.89 -10.88
N SER A 631 19.81 21.31 -9.68
CA SER A 631 19.24 20.82 -8.41
C SER A 631 18.27 21.80 -7.77
N LYS A 632 18.40 23.12 -8.05
CA LYS A 632 17.61 24.20 -7.48
C LYS A 632 16.60 24.75 -8.48
N GLY A 633 15.43 25.18 -7.97
CA GLY A 633 14.33 25.72 -8.77
C GLY A 633 13.42 24.61 -9.33
N ASN A 634 12.50 25.01 -10.19
CA ASN A 634 11.52 24.12 -10.76
C ASN A 634 12.12 23.20 -11.84
N SER A 635 11.71 21.95 -11.83
CA SER A 635 11.86 21.06 -12.98
C SER A 635 10.88 21.45 -14.09
N ASP A 636 11.02 20.80 -15.24
CA ASP A 636 9.94 20.74 -16.20
C ASP A 636 8.69 20.15 -15.54
N LYS A 637 7.52 20.47 -16.08
CA LYS A 637 6.24 19.93 -15.67
C LYS A 637 5.94 18.65 -16.42
N ALA A 638 5.67 17.58 -15.68
CA ALA A 638 4.99 16.43 -16.27
C ALA A 638 3.49 16.72 -16.31
N GLU A 639 2.87 16.51 -17.47
CA GLU A 639 1.45 16.77 -17.70
C GLU A 639 0.80 15.60 -18.43
N PHE A 640 -0.29 15.07 -17.86
CA PHE A 640 -0.97 13.90 -18.40
C PHE A 640 -2.47 14.12 -18.47
N ILE A 641 -3.05 13.68 -19.57
CA ILE A 641 -4.51 13.47 -19.67
C ILE A 641 -4.77 12.01 -19.31
N THR A 642 -5.50 11.81 -18.23
CA THR A 642 -5.90 10.49 -17.75
C THR A 642 -7.33 10.20 -18.18
N TRP A 643 -7.63 8.93 -18.40
CA TRP A 643 -9.00 8.50 -18.69
C TRP A 643 -9.22 7.06 -18.26
N SER A 644 -10.44 6.74 -17.92
CA SER A 644 -10.83 5.38 -17.56
C SER A 644 -12.25 5.10 -18.05
N THR A 645 -12.51 3.85 -18.37
CA THR A 645 -13.86 3.37 -18.65
C THR A 645 -14.06 1.99 -18.05
N LYS A 646 -15.26 1.76 -17.54
CA LYS A 646 -15.71 0.46 -17.03
C LYS A 646 -17.08 0.13 -17.60
N MET A 647 -17.30 -1.15 -17.87
CA MET A 647 -18.61 -1.70 -18.22
C MET A 647 -18.83 -3.03 -17.53
N GLY A 648 -20.07 -3.30 -17.20
CA GLY A 648 -20.48 -4.57 -16.59
C GLY A 648 -21.86 -5.00 -17.06
N LEU A 649 -22.04 -6.31 -17.14
CA LEU A 649 -23.31 -6.94 -17.47
C LEU A 649 -23.55 -8.08 -16.48
N GLU A 650 -24.75 -8.19 -15.95
CA GLU A 650 -25.17 -9.23 -15.03
C GLU A 650 -26.47 -9.85 -15.46
N TYR A 651 -26.56 -11.16 -15.32
CA TYR A 651 -27.79 -11.93 -15.51
C TYR A 651 -28.07 -12.82 -14.30
N VAL A 652 -29.24 -12.62 -13.69
CA VAL A 652 -29.69 -13.39 -12.52
C VAL A 652 -30.57 -14.56 -12.98
N ILE A 653 -30.14 -15.78 -12.64
CA ILE A 653 -30.81 -17.02 -12.99
C ILE A 653 -31.62 -17.53 -11.78
N GLY A 654 -32.94 -17.36 -11.84
CA GLY A 654 -33.78 -17.58 -10.65
C GLY A 654 -33.33 -16.64 -9.52
N ASN A 655 -33.48 -17.04 -8.25
CA ASN A 655 -33.08 -16.22 -7.11
C ASN A 655 -31.79 -16.68 -6.44
N LYS A 656 -31.03 -17.56 -7.11
CA LYS A 656 -29.94 -18.31 -6.49
C LYS A 656 -28.61 -18.16 -7.21
N MET A 657 -28.63 -17.90 -8.49
CA MET A 657 -27.45 -17.85 -9.33
C MET A 657 -27.36 -16.52 -10.05
N ARG A 658 -26.16 -15.99 -10.19
CA ARG A 658 -25.89 -14.88 -11.08
C ARG A 658 -24.60 -15.10 -11.85
N VAL A 659 -24.61 -14.68 -13.11
CA VAL A 659 -23.44 -14.63 -13.98
C VAL A 659 -23.21 -13.17 -14.31
N TYR A 660 -22.01 -12.70 -14.11
CA TYR A 660 -21.70 -11.31 -14.45
C TYR A 660 -20.28 -11.21 -15.01
N ALA A 661 -20.14 -10.27 -15.93
CA ALA A 661 -18.87 -10.01 -16.59
C ALA A 661 -18.57 -8.51 -16.56
N HIS A 662 -17.33 -8.17 -16.37
CA HIS A 662 -16.86 -6.79 -16.42
C HIS A 662 -15.70 -6.64 -17.39
N ALA A 663 -15.54 -5.44 -17.94
CA ALA A 663 -14.36 -5.02 -18.68
C ALA A 663 -14.03 -3.58 -18.32
N GLY A 664 -12.75 -3.25 -18.37
CA GLY A 664 -12.27 -1.90 -18.12
C GLY A 664 -11.01 -1.57 -18.88
N ALA A 665 -10.86 -0.30 -19.19
CA ALA A 665 -9.65 0.26 -19.80
C ALA A 665 -9.29 1.57 -19.08
N PHE A 666 -8.01 1.74 -18.79
CA PHE A 666 -7.48 2.83 -17.97
C PHE A 666 -6.23 3.40 -18.63
N ALA A 667 -6.01 4.70 -18.45
CA ALA A 667 -4.77 5.38 -18.74
C ALA A 667 -4.49 6.34 -17.59
N ASP A 668 -3.62 5.92 -16.69
CA ASP A 668 -3.29 6.62 -15.46
C ASP A 668 -1.90 7.29 -15.56
N ALA A 669 -1.71 8.43 -14.92
CA ALA A 669 -0.41 9.06 -14.84
C ALA A 669 0.55 8.23 -13.97
N PRO A 670 1.86 8.18 -14.28
CA PRO A 670 2.85 7.66 -13.35
C PRO A 670 2.90 8.54 -12.10
N THR A 671 3.27 7.95 -10.97
CA THR A 671 3.40 8.70 -9.72
C THR A 671 4.67 9.56 -9.71
N PHE A 672 4.71 10.57 -8.83
CA PHE A 672 5.90 11.42 -8.68
C PHE A 672 7.18 10.59 -8.44
N ASN A 673 7.12 9.56 -7.58
CA ASN A 673 8.27 8.70 -7.27
C ASN A 673 8.76 7.87 -8.47
N GLN A 674 7.92 7.66 -9.46
CA GLN A 674 8.22 6.89 -10.67
C GLN A 674 8.61 7.78 -11.87
N ALA A 675 8.90 9.06 -11.65
CA ALA A 675 9.05 10.02 -12.72
C ALA A 675 10.43 10.68 -12.79
N PHE A 676 11.18 10.74 -11.70
CA PHE A 676 12.47 11.43 -11.64
C PHE A 676 13.63 10.45 -11.53
N LEU A 677 14.77 10.77 -12.16
CA LEU A 677 15.98 9.93 -12.10
C LEU A 677 16.58 9.90 -10.69
N SER A 678 16.68 11.06 -10.06
CA SER A 678 17.18 11.20 -8.69
C SER A 678 16.60 12.48 -8.05
N PRO A 679 15.39 12.44 -7.51
CA PRO A 679 14.74 13.64 -6.99
C PRO A 679 15.45 14.27 -5.79
N ARG A 680 16.33 13.55 -5.10
CA ARG A 680 17.15 14.08 -3.99
C ARG A 680 18.28 14.98 -4.47
N THR A 681 18.75 14.80 -5.70
CA THR A 681 19.95 15.48 -6.21
C THR A 681 19.69 16.43 -7.37
N ARG A 682 18.73 16.14 -8.26
CA ARG A 682 18.55 16.85 -9.52
C ARG A 682 17.10 16.85 -10.02
N ASN A 683 16.82 17.79 -10.94
CA ASN A 683 15.50 18.02 -11.52
C ASN A 683 15.17 17.17 -12.76
N GLN A 684 16.06 16.25 -13.16
CA GLN A 684 15.86 15.45 -14.37
C GLN A 684 14.75 14.43 -14.19
N MET A 685 13.83 14.40 -15.15
CA MET A 685 12.83 13.36 -15.28
C MET A 685 13.33 12.19 -16.13
N MET A 686 12.69 11.04 -15.98
CA MET A 686 12.93 9.86 -16.80
C MET A 686 12.50 10.13 -18.25
N GLU A 687 13.26 9.58 -19.18
CA GLU A 687 12.88 9.59 -20.61
C GLU A 687 11.82 8.53 -20.89
N GLY A 688 10.97 8.81 -21.88
CA GLY A 688 9.91 7.88 -22.28
C GLY A 688 8.74 7.76 -21.32
N LEU A 689 8.61 8.70 -20.37
CA LEU A 689 7.51 8.72 -19.42
C LEU A 689 6.17 8.92 -20.15
N THR A 690 5.22 8.04 -19.91
CA THR A 690 3.88 8.07 -20.52
C THR A 690 2.83 7.57 -19.53
N THR A 691 1.55 7.65 -19.89
CA THR A 691 0.49 7.06 -19.06
C THR A 691 0.57 5.55 -19.05
N VAL A 692 0.36 4.96 -17.87
CA VAL A 692 0.22 3.51 -17.68
C VAL A 692 -1.13 3.08 -18.21
N LYS A 693 -1.15 2.15 -19.16
CA LYS A 693 -2.37 1.65 -19.79
C LYS A 693 -2.73 0.30 -19.23
N THR A 694 -3.95 0.16 -18.72
CA THR A 694 -4.44 -1.12 -18.19
C THR A 694 -5.70 -1.54 -18.94
N TYR A 695 -5.71 -2.78 -19.41
CA TYR A 695 -6.88 -3.45 -20.01
C TYR A 695 -7.19 -4.67 -19.17
N THR A 696 -8.42 -4.75 -18.68
CA THR A 696 -8.81 -5.81 -17.75
C THR A 696 -10.22 -6.28 -18.01
N ALA A 697 -10.45 -7.58 -17.81
CA ALA A 697 -11.78 -8.18 -17.88
C ALA A 697 -11.88 -9.32 -16.88
N ASP A 698 -13.08 -9.54 -16.36
CA ASP A 698 -13.42 -10.70 -15.55
C ASP A 698 -14.79 -11.29 -15.90
N LEU A 699 -14.93 -12.58 -15.64
CA LEU A 699 -16.18 -13.33 -15.73
C LEU A 699 -16.40 -14.05 -14.41
N ASN A 700 -17.57 -13.84 -13.85
CA ASN A 700 -17.92 -14.29 -12.51
C ASN A 700 -19.18 -15.15 -12.55
N TYR A 701 -19.17 -16.23 -11.77
CA TYR A 701 -20.34 -17.02 -11.43
C TYR A 701 -20.52 -17.02 -9.92
N GLN A 702 -21.70 -16.71 -9.45
CA GLN A 702 -22.03 -16.74 -8.02
C GLN A 702 -23.29 -17.56 -7.81
N PHE A 703 -23.24 -18.45 -6.80
CA PHE A 703 -24.38 -19.21 -6.31
C PHE A 703 -24.57 -18.92 -4.83
N SER A 704 -25.81 -18.60 -4.41
CA SER A 704 -26.16 -18.38 -3.01
C SER A 704 -27.56 -18.96 -2.74
N SER A 705 -27.65 -19.94 -1.87
CA SER A 705 -28.92 -20.58 -1.49
C SER A 705 -28.75 -21.36 -0.18
N ASN A 706 -29.67 -21.17 0.78
CA ASN A 706 -29.76 -21.97 2.01
C ASN A 706 -28.41 -22.14 2.77
N GLY A 707 -27.63 -21.08 2.86
CA GLY A 707 -26.33 -21.10 3.53
C GLY A 707 -25.15 -21.57 2.65
N TYR A 708 -25.44 -22.12 1.44
CA TYR A 708 -24.42 -22.34 0.43
C TYR A 708 -24.07 -21.02 -0.24
N ASN A 709 -22.81 -20.71 -0.28
CA ASN A 709 -22.28 -19.56 -0.99
C ASN A 709 -21.04 -19.97 -1.77
N LEU A 710 -21.04 -19.69 -3.07
CA LEU A 710 -19.95 -20.04 -3.98
C LEU A 710 -19.72 -18.90 -4.95
N ARG A 711 -18.49 -18.54 -5.16
CA ARG A 711 -18.07 -17.61 -6.22
C ARG A 711 -16.90 -18.21 -6.99
N VAL A 712 -16.98 -18.16 -8.31
CA VAL A 712 -15.85 -18.47 -9.22
C VAL A 712 -15.63 -17.27 -10.12
N THR A 713 -14.40 -16.83 -10.25
CA THR A 713 -14.01 -15.70 -11.09
C THR A 713 -12.83 -16.11 -11.95
N GLY A 714 -12.94 -15.93 -13.28
CA GLY A 714 -11.80 -15.93 -14.18
C GLY A 714 -11.46 -14.48 -14.55
N TYR A 715 -10.19 -14.12 -14.57
CA TYR A 715 -9.76 -12.76 -14.89
C TYR A 715 -8.55 -12.71 -15.81
N TYR A 716 -8.43 -11.61 -16.53
CA TYR A 716 -7.32 -11.30 -17.42
C TYR A 716 -7.04 -9.80 -17.38
N THR A 717 -5.80 -9.42 -17.10
CA THR A 717 -5.39 -8.02 -17.04
C THR A 717 -4.03 -7.85 -17.70
N ARG A 718 -3.91 -6.86 -18.56
CA ARG A 718 -2.66 -6.44 -19.17
C ARG A 718 -2.36 -5.01 -18.77
N ILE A 719 -1.18 -4.79 -18.20
CA ILE A 719 -0.67 -3.49 -17.76
C ILE A 719 0.52 -3.16 -18.64
N LEU A 720 0.53 -1.97 -19.23
CA LEU A 720 1.52 -1.55 -20.21
C LEU A 720 2.14 -0.21 -19.82
N ASP A 721 3.39 -0.02 -20.22
CA ASP A 721 4.11 1.25 -20.11
C ASP A 721 4.32 1.71 -18.65
N GLN A 722 4.46 0.81 -17.69
CA GLN A 722 4.80 1.21 -16.32
C GLN A 722 6.22 1.75 -16.24
N SER A 723 6.44 2.69 -15.33
CA SER A 723 7.77 3.15 -14.93
C SER A 723 8.08 2.77 -13.49
N ASP A 724 9.36 2.63 -13.17
CA ASP A 724 9.82 2.33 -11.82
C ASP A 724 11.18 2.96 -11.56
N LEU A 725 11.44 3.32 -10.30
CA LEU A 725 12.72 3.85 -9.84
C LEU A 725 13.23 3.04 -8.66
N MET A 726 14.33 2.35 -8.86
CA MET A 726 15.06 1.66 -7.82
C MET A 726 16.32 2.45 -7.44
N SER A 727 16.47 2.78 -6.17
CA SER A 727 17.65 3.50 -5.65
C SER A 727 18.29 2.70 -4.53
N PHE A 728 19.59 2.48 -4.61
CA PHE A 728 20.34 1.75 -3.59
C PHE A 728 21.81 2.17 -3.57
N TYR A 729 22.50 1.80 -2.52
CA TYR A 729 23.91 2.02 -2.40
C TYR A 729 24.70 0.93 -3.14
N ASP A 730 25.50 1.34 -4.11
CA ASP A 730 26.37 0.46 -4.89
C ASP A 730 27.83 0.59 -4.40
N ASP A 731 28.36 -0.49 -3.83
CA ASP A 731 29.75 -0.50 -3.32
C ASP A 731 30.78 -0.39 -4.44
N SER A 732 30.48 -0.82 -5.66
CA SER A 732 31.41 -0.71 -6.80
C SER A 732 31.58 0.74 -7.24
N GLN A 733 30.47 1.50 -7.19
CA GLN A 733 30.44 2.94 -7.46
C GLN A 733 30.71 3.77 -6.20
N ASN A 734 30.68 3.14 -5.01
CA ASN A 734 30.75 3.80 -3.72
C ASN A 734 29.80 5.00 -3.59
N SER A 735 28.60 4.88 -4.15
CA SER A 735 27.58 5.93 -4.19
C SER A 735 26.19 5.33 -4.29
N PHE A 736 25.16 6.17 -4.13
CA PHE A 736 23.81 5.76 -4.51
C PHE A 736 23.70 5.70 -6.02
N THR A 737 23.24 4.56 -6.49
CA THR A 737 22.92 4.29 -7.88
C THR A 737 21.41 4.23 -8.04
N ASN A 738 20.88 4.85 -9.08
CA ASN A 738 19.46 4.87 -9.39
C ASN A 738 19.23 4.16 -10.72
N PHE A 739 18.34 3.18 -10.73
CA PHE A 739 17.85 2.51 -11.92
C PHE A 739 16.44 2.99 -12.24
N ALA A 740 16.34 3.87 -13.23
CA ALA A 740 15.09 4.37 -13.75
C ALA A 740 14.67 3.51 -14.93
N MET A 741 13.53 2.84 -14.81
CA MET A 741 12.99 1.95 -15.84
C MET A 741 11.69 2.47 -16.40
N THR A 742 11.52 2.34 -17.73
CA THR A 742 10.29 2.69 -18.44
C THR A 742 9.91 1.59 -19.44
N GLY A 743 8.62 1.45 -19.72
CA GLY A 743 8.12 0.42 -20.63
C GLY A 743 8.06 -0.97 -19.99
N ILE A 744 7.75 -1.04 -18.69
CA ILE A 744 7.51 -2.31 -17.99
C ILE A 744 6.08 -2.75 -18.29
N ASP A 745 5.92 -3.90 -18.96
CA ASP A 745 4.63 -4.51 -19.22
C ASP A 745 4.42 -5.75 -18.36
N GLN A 746 3.19 -5.94 -17.90
CA GLN A 746 2.80 -7.09 -17.09
C GLN A 746 1.52 -7.74 -17.62
N LEU A 747 1.42 -9.05 -17.40
CA LEU A 747 0.23 -9.84 -17.67
C LEU A 747 -0.19 -10.57 -16.40
N HIS A 748 -1.42 -10.33 -15.96
CA HIS A 748 -2.04 -10.98 -14.82
C HIS A 748 -3.27 -11.75 -15.29
N LYS A 749 -3.32 -13.05 -15.07
CA LYS A 749 -4.46 -13.90 -15.41
C LYS A 749 -4.62 -15.01 -14.38
N GLY A 750 -5.83 -15.48 -14.17
CA GLY A 750 -6.04 -16.55 -13.21
C GLY A 750 -7.50 -16.84 -12.91
N VAL A 751 -7.67 -17.65 -11.88
CA VAL A 751 -8.99 -18.09 -11.38
C VAL A 751 -9.02 -17.91 -9.86
N GLU A 752 -10.13 -17.36 -9.37
CA GLU A 752 -10.46 -17.22 -7.96
C GLU A 752 -11.69 -18.10 -7.66
N LEU A 753 -11.64 -18.82 -6.54
CA LEU A 753 -12.76 -19.61 -6.02
C LEU A 753 -12.94 -19.24 -4.54
N GLY A 754 -14.13 -18.86 -4.15
CA GLY A 754 -14.52 -18.70 -2.74
C GLY A 754 -15.75 -19.54 -2.46
N PHE A 755 -15.80 -20.21 -1.32
CA PHE A 755 -16.94 -21.02 -0.94
C PHE A 755 -17.21 -21.02 0.56
N LYS A 756 -18.49 -21.14 0.90
CA LYS A 756 -18.98 -21.45 2.23
C LYS A 756 -20.13 -22.43 2.09
N LEU A 757 -19.99 -23.59 2.70
CA LEU A 757 -20.90 -24.71 2.54
C LEU A 757 -21.38 -25.17 3.94
N PRO A 758 -22.69 -25.23 4.21
CA PRO A 758 -23.19 -25.82 5.44
C PRO A 758 -22.86 -27.33 5.45
N THR A 759 -22.53 -27.86 6.61
CA THR A 759 -22.32 -29.30 6.81
C THR A 759 -23.59 -29.95 7.35
N PRO A 760 -23.68 -31.30 7.42
CA PRO A 760 -24.79 -31.99 8.08
C PRO A 760 -24.88 -31.71 9.59
N VAL A 761 -23.80 -31.21 10.20
CA VAL A 761 -23.80 -30.76 11.61
C VAL A 761 -24.31 -29.34 11.65
N SER A 762 -25.36 -29.10 12.47
CA SER A 762 -25.92 -27.77 12.60
C SER A 762 -24.86 -26.76 13.07
N ASP A 763 -24.93 -25.55 12.53
CA ASP A 763 -24.05 -24.44 12.88
C ASP A 763 -22.56 -24.63 12.52
N LEU A 764 -22.20 -25.72 11.83
CA LEU A 764 -20.87 -25.98 11.29
C LEU A 764 -20.87 -25.75 9.78
N SER A 765 -19.96 -24.94 9.29
CA SER A 765 -19.73 -24.70 7.87
C SER A 765 -18.32 -25.02 7.45
N LEU A 766 -18.18 -25.59 6.26
CA LEU A 766 -16.91 -25.68 5.55
C LEU A 766 -16.74 -24.41 4.71
N GLN A 767 -15.59 -23.78 4.81
CA GLN A 767 -15.30 -22.53 4.07
C GLN A 767 -13.89 -22.58 3.49
N GLY A 768 -13.66 -21.80 2.44
CA GLY A 768 -12.33 -21.72 1.86
C GLY A 768 -12.25 -20.80 0.65
N ALA A 769 -11.04 -20.58 0.21
CA ALA A 769 -10.72 -19.83 -0.98
C ALA A 769 -9.51 -20.41 -1.70
N LEU A 770 -9.48 -20.23 -3.01
CA LEU A 770 -8.35 -20.55 -3.89
C LEU A 770 -8.09 -19.37 -4.80
N SER A 771 -6.85 -18.89 -4.83
CA SER A 771 -6.33 -17.96 -5.82
C SER A 771 -5.24 -18.67 -6.61
N TRP A 772 -5.46 -18.89 -7.89
CA TRP A 772 -4.48 -19.46 -8.81
C TRP A 772 -4.27 -18.49 -9.95
N GLY A 773 -3.10 -17.91 -10.00
CA GLY A 773 -2.73 -16.89 -10.98
C GLY A 773 -1.41 -17.18 -11.67
N GLU A 774 -1.18 -16.45 -12.74
CA GLU A 774 0.11 -16.30 -13.42
C GLU A 774 0.33 -14.80 -13.65
N TYR A 775 1.27 -14.20 -12.92
CA TYR A 775 1.61 -12.78 -12.97
C TYR A 775 3.02 -12.65 -13.51
N THR A 776 3.18 -12.21 -14.75
CA THR A 776 4.47 -12.24 -15.46
C THR A 776 4.80 -10.90 -16.08
N TYR A 777 6.08 -10.62 -16.20
CA TYR A 777 6.57 -9.55 -17.06
C TYR A 777 6.46 -9.98 -18.54
N THR A 778 6.10 -9.04 -19.41
CA THR A 778 5.87 -9.31 -20.84
C THR A 778 6.65 -8.38 -21.77
N SER A 779 7.47 -7.50 -21.21
CA SER A 779 8.41 -6.64 -21.94
C SER A 779 9.79 -6.67 -21.29
N ASN A 780 10.78 -6.31 -22.07
CA ASN A 780 12.10 -5.92 -21.59
C ASN A 780 12.13 -4.38 -21.58
N PRO A 781 12.13 -3.73 -20.40
CA PRO A 781 12.05 -2.29 -20.28
C PRO A 781 13.32 -1.58 -20.72
N TYR A 782 13.24 -0.28 -20.89
CA TYR A 782 14.40 0.59 -21.02
C TYR A 782 14.85 1.04 -19.64
N MET A 783 16.14 1.11 -19.43
CA MET A 783 16.78 1.50 -18.17
C MET A 783 17.77 2.64 -18.38
N THR A 784 17.73 3.60 -17.48
CA THR A 784 18.76 4.62 -17.33
C THR A 784 19.38 4.44 -15.93
N GLN A 785 20.68 4.21 -15.89
CA GLN A 785 21.42 4.11 -14.65
C GLN A 785 22.17 5.41 -14.38
N THR A 786 21.92 6.02 -13.24
CA THR A 786 22.61 7.23 -12.79
C THR A 786 23.20 7.01 -11.40
N VAL A 787 24.26 7.76 -11.11
CA VAL A 787 24.95 7.77 -9.82
C VAL A 787 24.76 9.15 -9.20
N ASP A 788 24.53 9.23 -7.89
CA ASP A 788 24.21 10.50 -7.24
C ASP A 788 25.40 11.48 -7.18
N ASN A 789 26.62 10.97 -7.17
CA ASN A 789 27.86 11.76 -7.13
C ASN A 789 28.46 12.10 -8.50
N SER A 790 27.77 11.80 -9.60
CA SER A 790 28.24 12.09 -10.95
C SER A 790 27.10 12.56 -11.84
N SER A 791 27.43 13.37 -12.85
CA SER A 791 26.54 13.69 -13.97
C SER A 791 26.55 12.62 -15.05
N GLU A 792 27.50 11.71 -14.99
CA GLU A 792 27.61 10.63 -15.97
C GLU A 792 26.43 9.64 -15.81
N VAL A 793 25.94 9.21 -16.94
CA VAL A 793 24.92 8.18 -17.06
C VAL A 793 25.65 6.92 -17.47
N THR A 794 25.72 5.92 -16.60
CA THR A 794 26.44 4.67 -16.87
C THR A 794 25.71 3.82 -17.90
N ILE A 795 24.38 3.82 -17.84
CA ILE A 795 23.49 3.20 -18.82
C ILE A 795 22.46 4.27 -19.23
N ASP A 796 22.39 4.61 -20.51
CA ASP A 796 21.51 5.66 -21.02
C ASP A 796 20.42 5.04 -21.88
N HIS A 797 19.21 4.95 -21.34
CA HIS A 797 17.99 4.49 -22.00
C HIS A 797 18.20 3.21 -22.84
N GLN A 798 18.84 2.22 -22.26
CA GLN A 798 19.14 0.94 -22.90
C GLN A 798 18.12 -0.12 -22.51
N LYS A 799 17.80 -1.00 -23.44
CA LYS A 799 16.87 -2.11 -23.21
C LYS A 799 17.53 -3.17 -22.35
N ILE A 800 16.86 -3.58 -21.26
CA ILE A 800 17.31 -4.68 -20.41
C ILE A 800 16.98 -6.01 -21.10
N PRO A 801 17.97 -6.84 -21.51
CA PRO A 801 17.69 -8.01 -22.33
C PRO A 801 16.97 -9.15 -21.59
N TYR A 802 17.12 -9.26 -20.29
CA TYR A 802 16.65 -10.43 -19.52
C TYR A 802 15.62 -10.10 -18.43
N TRP A 803 14.83 -9.03 -18.57
CA TRP A 803 13.81 -8.66 -17.59
C TRP A 803 12.57 -9.53 -17.65
N MET A 804 12.05 -9.78 -18.86
CA MET A 804 10.85 -10.56 -19.06
C MET A 804 11.10 -12.08 -18.90
N SER A 805 12.31 -12.53 -19.26
CA SER A 805 12.72 -13.93 -19.20
C SER A 805 14.22 -14.05 -19.37
N HIS A 806 14.79 -15.16 -18.93
CA HIS A 806 16.20 -15.49 -19.17
C HIS A 806 16.33 -16.80 -19.97
N PRO A 807 17.41 -16.99 -20.74
CA PRO A 807 17.65 -18.23 -21.44
C PRO A 807 18.04 -19.34 -20.45
N VAL A 808 17.52 -20.54 -20.70
CA VAL A 808 17.99 -21.79 -20.10
C VAL A 808 18.68 -22.57 -21.23
N PHE A 809 19.92 -22.97 -21.00
CA PHE A 809 20.71 -23.60 -22.04
C PHE A 809 20.64 -25.12 -21.98
N LYS A 810 20.77 -25.77 -23.14
CA LYS A 810 20.81 -27.21 -23.22
C LYS A 810 22.00 -27.78 -22.47
N ARG A 811 21.82 -28.99 -21.95
CA ARG A 811 22.87 -29.81 -21.36
C ARG A 811 23.29 -30.87 -22.34
N ASP A 812 24.59 -31.14 -22.50
CA ASP A 812 25.10 -32.24 -23.30
C ASP A 812 24.89 -33.58 -22.59
N SER A 813 25.32 -34.66 -23.21
CA SER A 813 25.18 -36.04 -22.66
C SER A 813 25.98 -36.26 -21.35
N GLN A 814 26.88 -35.35 -21.01
CA GLN A 814 27.71 -35.38 -19.80
C GLN A 814 27.21 -34.39 -18.76
N GLY A 815 26.11 -33.67 -19.05
CA GLY A 815 25.51 -32.65 -18.18
C GLY A 815 26.14 -31.25 -18.27
N ALA A 816 27.12 -31.03 -19.15
CA ALA A 816 27.73 -29.73 -19.36
C ALA A 816 26.82 -28.80 -20.15
N VAL A 817 26.80 -27.52 -19.76
CA VAL A 817 25.98 -26.48 -20.39
C VAL A 817 26.56 -26.17 -21.76
N THR A 818 25.71 -26.19 -22.79
CA THR A 818 26.07 -25.81 -24.16
C THR A 818 25.79 -24.33 -24.41
N THR A 819 26.08 -23.85 -25.61
CA THR A 819 25.70 -22.49 -26.04
C THR A 819 24.32 -22.42 -26.67
N GLU A 820 23.62 -23.55 -26.83
CA GLU A 820 22.31 -23.60 -27.46
C GLU A 820 21.21 -23.39 -26.40
N VAL A 821 20.33 -22.43 -26.64
CA VAL A 821 19.18 -22.16 -25.78
C VAL A 821 18.15 -23.28 -25.92
N ASP A 822 17.74 -23.90 -24.81
CA ASP A 822 16.68 -24.88 -24.75
C ASP A 822 15.30 -24.18 -24.73
N HIS A 823 15.13 -23.26 -23.78
CA HIS A 823 13.92 -22.47 -23.68
C HIS A 823 14.19 -21.16 -22.92
N PHE A 824 13.20 -20.27 -22.91
CA PHE A 824 13.23 -19.06 -22.08
C PHE A 824 12.34 -19.25 -20.86
N GLN A 825 12.91 -19.13 -19.66
CA GLN A 825 12.20 -19.14 -18.39
C GLN A 825 11.66 -17.76 -18.12
N LYS A 826 10.32 -17.64 -17.94
CA LYS A 826 9.64 -16.38 -17.62
C LYS A 826 10.02 -15.87 -16.24
N HIS A 827 9.97 -14.54 -16.07
CA HIS A 827 10.02 -13.91 -14.77
C HIS A 827 8.63 -13.47 -14.31
N TYR A 828 8.43 -13.55 -13.00
CA TYR A 828 7.15 -13.34 -12.36
C TYR A 828 7.15 -12.07 -11.51
N VAL A 829 5.98 -11.45 -11.38
CA VAL A 829 5.78 -10.32 -10.47
C VAL A 829 6.04 -10.80 -9.04
N PRO A 830 6.94 -10.15 -8.31
CA PRO A 830 7.44 -10.62 -7.02
C PRO A 830 6.46 -10.36 -5.86
N SER A 831 6.85 -10.87 -4.67
CA SER A 831 6.25 -10.55 -3.38
C SER A 831 4.77 -10.93 -3.23
N THR A 832 4.29 -11.88 -4.02
CA THR A 832 2.95 -12.47 -3.84
C THR A 832 2.95 -13.92 -4.35
N PRO A 833 2.31 -14.86 -3.64
CA PRO A 833 2.18 -16.24 -4.14
C PRO A 833 1.27 -16.26 -5.38
N GLN A 834 1.71 -16.99 -6.42
CA GLN A 834 0.90 -17.27 -7.61
C GLN A 834 -0.19 -18.30 -7.33
N LEU A 835 -0.02 -19.11 -6.28
CA LEU A 835 -0.98 -20.07 -5.77
C LEU A 835 -1.14 -19.90 -4.27
N ALA A 836 -2.35 -19.54 -3.86
CA ALA A 836 -2.74 -19.45 -2.45
C ALA A 836 -4.09 -20.14 -2.26
N ALA A 837 -4.20 -20.97 -1.25
CA ALA A 837 -5.44 -21.68 -0.92
C ALA A 837 -5.66 -21.72 0.59
N THR A 838 -6.92 -21.68 1.00
CA THR A 838 -7.32 -21.89 2.40
C THR A 838 -8.53 -22.80 2.44
N VAL A 839 -8.55 -23.71 3.41
CA VAL A 839 -9.71 -24.54 3.73
C VAL A 839 -9.86 -24.60 5.23
N GLY A 840 -11.06 -24.29 5.70
CA GLY A 840 -11.33 -24.24 7.12
C GLY A 840 -12.74 -24.65 7.51
N LEU A 841 -12.92 -24.83 8.79
CA LEU A 841 -14.20 -25.11 9.46
C LEU A 841 -14.56 -23.93 10.35
N ALA A 842 -15.81 -23.46 10.26
CA ALA A 842 -16.36 -22.43 11.10
C ALA A 842 -17.57 -22.98 11.85
N TYR A 843 -17.52 -22.98 13.19
CA TYR A 843 -18.58 -23.43 14.07
C TYR A 843 -19.14 -22.27 14.90
N ASN A 844 -20.41 -21.96 14.71
CA ASN A 844 -21.05 -20.79 15.35
C ASN A 844 -22.30 -21.24 16.11
N ILE A 845 -22.22 -21.37 17.43
CA ILE A 845 -23.33 -21.82 18.29
C ILE A 845 -23.45 -20.95 19.54
N ASN A 846 -24.63 -20.48 19.86
CA ASN A 846 -24.92 -19.76 21.10
C ASN A 846 -23.92 -18.62 21.38
N TYR A 847 -23.57 -17.81 20.35
CA TYR A 847 -22.57 -16.74 20.41
C TYR A 847 -21.15 -17.20 20.73
N TRP A 848 -20.84 -18.49 20.64
CA TRP A 848 -19.50 -19.01 20.43
C TRP A 848 -19.19 -18.98 18.94
N PHE A 849 -17.99 -18.64 18.58
CA PHE A 849 -17.43 -18.92 17.26
C PHE A 849 -16.08 -19.61 17.43
N ILE A 850 -15.88 -20.63 16.64
CA ILE A 850 -14.63 -21.40 16.60
C ILE A 850 -14.34 -21.61 15.13
N ASP A 851 -13.23 -21.06 14.69
CA ASP A 851 -12.77 -21.21 13.32
C ASP A 851 -11.38 -21.84 13.31
N THR A 852 -11.14 -22.74 12.39
CA THR A 852 -9.80 -23.29 12.13
C THR A 852 -9.61 -23.42 10.64
N ASP A 853 -8.45 -23.03 10.15
CA ASP A 853 -8.11 -23.08 8.72
C ASP A 853 -6.65 -23.51 8.50
N VAL A 854 -6.44 -24.11 7.36
CA VAL A 854 -5.13 -24.46 6.85
C VAL A 854 -4.91 -23.71 5.55
N ASP A 855 -3.86 -22.94 5.50
CA ASP A 855 -3.44 -22.17 4.34
C ASP A 855 -2.28 -22.85 3.64
N TYR A 856 -2.28 -22.79 2.31
CA TYR A 856 -1.20 -23.24 1.46
C TYR A 856 -0.75 -22.14 0.51
N PHE A 857 0.54 -21.88 0.45
CA PHE A 857 1.16 -20.85 -0.40
C PHE A 857 2.27 -21.47 -1.23
N ALA A 858 2.32 -21.14 -2.51
CA ALA A 858 3.35 -21.61 -3.41
C ALA A 858 3.62 -20.63 -4.56
N LYS A 859 4.78 -20.78 -5.20
CA LYS A 859 5.22 -19.98 -6.33
C LYS A 859 5.27 -18.49 -6.00
N SER A 860 5.88 -18.16 -4.86
CA SER A 860 6.29 -16.78 -4.53
C SER A 860 7.69 -16.56 -5.06
N TYR A 861 7.94 -15.38 -5.61
CA TYR A 861 9.21 -15.04 -6.24
C TYR A 861 9.85 -13.84 -5.57
N LEU A 862 11.18 -13.85 -5.56
CA LEU A 862 11.98 -12.75 -5.02
C LEU A 862 11.93 -11.54 -5.95
N ASP A 863 12.05 -10.34 -5.35
CA ASP A 863 12.13 -9.10 -6.10
C ASP A 863 13.48 -8.97 -6.82
N MET A 864 13.42 -8.61 -8.10
CA MET A 864 14.54 -8.67 -9.02
C MET A 864 15.37 -7.40 -9.03
N ASN A 865 16.67 -7.56 -9.03
CA ASN A 865 17.60 -6.50 -9.34
C ASN A 865 17.73 -6.29 -10.87
N PRO A 866 17.46 -5.09 -11.41
CA PRO A 866 17.62 -4.81 -12.84
C PRO A 866 19.03 -5.07 -13.37
N LEU A 867 20.06 -4.79 -12.57
CA LEU A 867 21.44 -4.94 -12.95
C LEU A 867 21.79 -6.38 -13.35
N TYR A 868 21.28 -7.38 -12.63
CA TYR A 868 21.52 -8.79 -12.94
C TYR A 868 20.87 -9.25 -14.26
N ARG A 869 19.96 -8.47 -14.83
CA ARG A 869 19.25 -8.74 -16.08
C ARG A 869 19.85 -7.98 -17.27
N THR A 870 20.96 -7.25 -17.05
CA THR A 870 21.71 -6.56 -18.12
C THR A 870 22.86 -7.41 -18.64
N ASP A 871 23.33 -7.10 -19.83
CA ASP A 871 24.57 -7.70 -20.38
C ASP A 871 25.81 -7.29 -19.55
N MET A 872 25.76 -6.14 -18.89
CA MET A 872 26.87 -5.65 -18.05
C MET A 872 27.09 -6.48 -16.78
N ALA A 873 26.02 -7.10 -16.26
CA ALA A 873 26.15 -7.97 -15.09
C ALA A 873 26.95 -9.24 -15.37
N SER A 874 27.04 -9.60 -16.62
CA SER A 874 27.72 -10.80 -17.09
C SER A 874 29.01 -10.49 -17.87
N ALA A 875 29.31 -9.21 -18.17
CA ALA A 875 30.43 -8.78 -18.96
C ALA A 875 31.31 -7.79 -18.19
N GLY A 876 32.33 -8.26 -17.48
CA GLY A 876 33.49 -7.39 -17.16
C GLY A 876 34.24 -7.02 -18.43
N ALA A 877 35.00 -5.94 -18.40
CA ALA A 877 35.67 -5.38 -19.57
C ALA A 877 36.56 -6.37 -20.37
N ASP A 878 36.97 -7.49 -19.76
CA ASP A 878 37.84 -8.51 -20.34
C ASP A 878 37.30 -9.94 -20.16
N HIS A 879 36.02 -10.14 -19.75
CA HIS A 879 35.45 -11.43 -19.45
C HIS A 879 34.50 -11.93 -20.56
N ILE A 880 34.76 -13.13 -21.06
CA ILE A 880 33.81 -13.80 -21.98
C ILE A 880 32.74 -14.48 -21.16
N VAL A 881 31.53 -13.90 -21.16
CA VAL A 881 30.38 -14.42 -20.47
C VAL A 881 30.01 -15.81 -20.96
N THR A 882 29.92 -16.76 -20.06
CA THR A 882 29.51 -18.12 -20.36
C THR A 882 27.97 -18.29 -20.27
N PRO A 883 27.36 -19.24 -20.99
CA PRO A 883 25.95 -19.58 -20.85
C PRO A 883 25.53 -19.88 -19.41
N VAL A 884 26.42 -20.51 -18.62
CA VAL A 884 26.16 -20.80 -17.20
C VAL A 884 25.99 -19.53 -16.38
N GLU A 885 26.83 -18.54 -16.64
CA GLU A 885 26.80 -17.25 -15.92
C GLU A 885 25.56 -16.45 -16.28
N ILE A 886 25.15 -16.41 -17.55
CA ILE A 886 23.91 -15.76 -17.98
C ILE A 886 22.71 -16.39 -17.27
N GLU A 887 22.61 -17.73 -17.31
CA GLU A 887 21.53 -18.46 -16.68
C GLU A 887 21.49 -18.21 -15.18
N TYR A 888 22.65 -18.23 -14.50
CA TYR A 888 22.76 -17.97 -13.07
C TYR A 888 22.41 -16.52 -12.73
N MET A 889 23.02 -15.55 -13.40
CA MET A 889 22.84 -14.12 -13.09
C MET A 889 21.42 -13.65 -13.39
N ALA A 890 20.82 -14.05 -14.50
CA ALA A 890 19.53 -13.56 -14.90
C ALA A 890 18.34 -14.32 -14.29
N SER A 891 18.55 -15.47 -13.66
CA SER A 891 17.44 -16.25 -13.05
C SER A 891 16.76 -15.53 -11.91
N GLN A 892 15.46 -15.77 -11.70
CA GLN A 892 14.69 -15.29 -10.56
C GLN A 892 14.54 -16.38 -9.50
N GLU A 893 14.75 -16.03 -8.23
CA GLU A 893 14.59 -16.98 -7.12
C GLU A 893 13.12 -17.19 -6.80
N MET A 894 12.74 -18.48 -6.59
CA MET A 894 11.40 -18.88 -6.15
C MET A 894 11.49 -19.42 -4.73
N PHE A 895 10.54 -19.04 -3.88
CA PHE A 895 10.45 -19.51 -2.49
C PHE A 895 9.81 -20.89 -2.42
N ASP A 896 10.20 -21.65 -1.39
CA ASP A 896 9.59 -22.92 -1.06
C ASP A 896 8.11 -22.78 -0.72
N PRO A 897 7.27 -23.76 -1.05
CA PRO A 897 5.87 -23.76 -0.65
C PRO A 897 5.72 -23.91 0.86
N ALA A 898 4.65 -23.32 1.40
CA ALA A 898 4.42 -23.30 2.84
C ALA A 898 2.97 -23.68 3.20
N PHE A 899 2.83 -24.37 4.34
CA PHE A 899 1.56 -24.58 5.02
C PHE A 899 1.52 -23.81 6.32
N VAL A 900 0.38 -23.19 6.60
CA VAL A 900 0.13 -22.44 7.83
C VAL A 900 -1.20 -22.90 8.42
N TRP A 901 -1.22 -23.27 9.69
CA TRP A 901 -2.44 -23.65 10.39
C TRP A 901 -2.81 -22.56 11.38
N ASN A 902 -4.07 -22.06 11.31
CA ASN A 902 -4.59 -21.02 12.18
C ASN A 902 -5.83 -21.52 12.91
N CYS A 903 -6.11 -20.89 14.05
CA CYS A 903 -7.30 -21.17 14.84
C CYS A 903 -7.79 -19.87 15.50
N SER A 904 -9.10 -19.70 15.57
CA SER A 904 -9.69 -18.64 16.37
C SER A 904 -10.85 -19.15 17.22
N VAL A 905 -11.00 -18.59 18.40
CA VAL A 905 -12.12 -18.85 19.28
C VAL A 905 -12.60 -17.57 19.95
N GLY A 906 -13.91 -17.43 20.09
CA GLY A 906 -14.47 -16.29 20.79
C GLY A 906 -15.88 -16.56 21.32
N LYS A 907 -16.29 -15.68 22.22
CA LYS A 907 -17.61 -15.75 22.88
C LYS A 907 -18.11 -14.35 23.17
N SER A 908 -19.40 -14.17 22.97
CA SER A 908 -20.11 -12.99 23.45
C SER A 908 -21.21 -13.34 24.42
N TRP A 909 -21.42 -12.46 25.39
CA TRP A 909 -22.52 -12.49 26.34
C TRP A 909 -23.34 -11.21 26.21
N PHE A 910 -24.66 -11.37 26.19
CA PHE A 910 -25.61 -10.25 26.22
C PHE A 910 -26.25 -10.21 27.61
N ILE A 911 -25.93 -9.16 28.36
CA ILE A 911 -26.36 -8.99 29.75
C ILE A 911 -27.05 -7.65 29.87
N HIS A 912 -28.38 -7.66 30.13
CA HIS A 912 -29.22 -6.45 30.31
C HIS A 912 -29.08 -5.41 29.18
N GLY A 913 -28.94 -5.87 27.92
CA GLY A 913 -28.79 -5.00 26.77
C GLY A 913 -27.34 -4.60 26.46
N ASN A 914 -26.38 -4.93 27.32
CA ASN A 914 -24.96 -4.72 27.11
C ASN A 914 -24.30 -5.97 26.55
N GLN A 915 -23.20 -5.80 25.85
CA GLN A 915 -22.43 -6.90 25.29
C GLN A 915 -21.01 -6.92 25.88
N LEU A 916 -20.62 -8.06 26.41
CA LEU A 916 -19.24 -8.38 26.76
C LEU A 916 -18.78 -9.53 25.89
N GLY A 917 -17.54 -9.52 25.44
CA GLY A 917 -17.02 -10.64 24.68
C GLY A 917 -15.51 -10.69 24.63
N PHE A 918 -15.00 -11.82 24.17
CA PHE A 918 -13.59 -11.97 23.84
C PHE A 918 -13.41 -12.68 22.50
N SER A 919 -12.25 -12.48 21.89
CA SER A 919 -11.78 -13.29 20.78
C SER A 919 -10.29 -13.54 20.92
N LEU A 920 -9.91 -14.80 20.79
CA LEU A 920 -8.53 -15.27 20.74
C LEU A 920 -8.26 -15.81 19.33
N GLN A 921 -7.20 -15.35 18.73
CA GLN A 921 -6.72 -15.85 17.44
C GLN A 921 -5.29 -16.35 17.65
N VAL A 922 -4.98 -17.51 17.09
CA VAL A 922 -3.64 -18.07 17.05
C VAL A 922 -3.30 -18.35 15.60
N LYS A 923 -2.29 -17.69 15.08
CA LYS A 923 -1.77 -17.88 13.72
C LYS A 923 -0.51 -18.73 13.77
N ASN A 924 -0.30 -19.50 12.70
CA ASN A 924 0.86 -20.37 12.53
C ASN A 924 1.07 -21.34 13.72
N MET A 925 0.04 -22.10 14.06
CA MET A 925 0.06 -23.06 15.19
C MET A 925 1.19 -24.11 15.09
N LEU A 926 1.64 -24.41 13.88
CA LEU A 926 2.78 -25.31 13.63
C LEU A 926 4.13 -24.65 13.93
N ASN A 927 4.16 -23.37 14.28
CA ASN A 927 5.37 -22.60 14.55
C ASN A 927 6.40 -22.66 13.41
N ASN A 928 5.94 -22.66 12.17
CA ASN A 928 6.82 -22.71 11.01
C ASN A 928 7.51 -21.35 10.83
N ARG A 929 8.81 -21.29 11.11
CA ARG A 929 9.64 -20.07 11.01
C ARG A 929 10.47 -20.00 9.73
N SER A 930 10.39 -21.01 8.88
CA SER A 930 11.16 -21.07 7.63
C SER A 930 10.44 -20.45 6.44
N VAL A 931 9.20 -19.97 6.62
CA VAL A 931 8.40 -19.39 5.53
C VAL A 931 8.94 -17.99 5.18
N ARG A 932 9.52 -17.87 3.98
CA ARG A 932 9.90 -16.57 3.42
C ARG A 932 8.67 -15.84 2.93
N THR A 933 8.48 -14.60 3.37
CA THR A 933 7.31 -13.77 3.02
C THR A 933 7.63 -12.68 2.00
N GLY A 934 8.90 -12.41 1.77
CA GLY A 934 9.39 -11.41 0.84
C GLY A 934 10.89 -11.25 0.97
N GLY A 935 11.42 -10.26 0.29
CA GLY A 935 12.83 -9.93 0.25
C GLY A 935 13.22 -9.37 -1.11
N TYR A 936 14.48 -9.14 -1.32
CA TYR A 936 14.98 -8.54 -2.55
C TYR A 936 16.42 -9.00 -2.85
N GLU A 937 16.76 -9.04 -4.11
CA GLU A 937 18.13 -9.22 -4.57
C GLU A 937 18.93 -7.95 -4.25
N GLN A 938 20.10 -8.11 -3.66
CA GLN A 938 21.00 -6.98 -3.46
C GLN A 938 21.62 -6.55 -4.81
N THR A 939 21.87 -5.26 -4.96
CA THR A 939 22.33 -4.66 -6.21
C THR A 939 23.86 -4.64 -6.34
N ARG A 940 24.52 -5.53 -5.65
CA ARG A 940 25.97 -5.66 -5.67
C ARG A 940 26.40 -6.82 -6.55
N ILE A 941 27.51 -6.65 -7.25
CA ILE A 941 28.18 -7.72 -8.00
C ILE A 941 29.56 -7.91 -7.38
N ILE A 942 29.93 -9.12 -7.09
CA ILE A 942 31.30 -9.48 -6.69
C ILE A 942 32.09 -9.71 -7.97
N ASP A 943 33.10 -8.89 -8.20
CA ASP A 943 34.06 -9.03 -9.31
C ASP A 943 35.32 -9.74 -8.82
N ASN A 944 35.39 -11.04 -9.03
CA ASN A 944 36.58 -11.86 -8.76
C ASN A 944 37.43 -12.15 -10.02
N THR A 945 37.21 -11.41 -11.10
CA THR A 945 37.92 -11.64 -12.38
C THR A 945 39.46 -11.51 -12.25
N LYS A 946 39.96 -10.73 -11.31
CA LYS A 946 41.41 -10.63 -11.00
C LYS A 946 42.02 -11.94 -10.53
N LEU A 947 41.18 -12.86 -10.01
CA LEU A 947 41.61 -14.19 -9.53
C LEU A 947 41.21 -15.30 -10.52
N GLY A 948 40.69 -14.94 -11.71
CA GLY A 948 40.18 -15.91 -12.69
C GLY A 948 38.86 -16.54 -12.31
N GLU A 949 38.16 -15.96 -11.33
CA GLU A 949 36.88 -16.41 -10.86
C GLU A 949 35.73 -15.62 -11.50
N ARG A 950 34.51 -16.14 -11.32
CA ARG A 950 33.28 -15.66 -11.96
C ARG A 950 32.72 -14.43 -11.24
N TYR A 951 31.86 -13.69 -11.94
CA TYR A 951 30.92 -12.77 -11.30
C TYR A 951 29.91 -13.52 -10.47
N TYR A 952 29.64 -13.02 -9.24
CA TYR A 952 28.67 -13.57 -8.35
C TYR A 952 27.57 -12.58 -8.05
N ARG A 953 26.34 -13.10 -7.92
CA ARG A 953 25.28 -12.38 -7.23
C ARG A 953 25.67 -12.22 -5.78
N PHE A 954 25.31 -11.06 -5.24
CA PHE A 954 25.30 -10.89 -3.79
C PHE A 954 24.16 -11.69 -3.19
N ASP A 955 24.34 -12.21 -1.98
CA ASP A 955 23.29 -12.92 -1.26
C ASP A 955 22.05 -12.05 -1.12
N SER A 956 20.89 -12.62 -1.43
CA SER A 956 19.61 -11.96 -1.28
C SER A 956 19.26 -11.73 0.18
N LYS A 957 18.46 -10.70 0.44
CA LYS A 957 17.91 -10.43 1.76
C LYS A 957 16.47 -10.88 1.86
N TYR A 958 16.07 -11.44 3.01
CA TYR A 958 14.77 -12.06 3.19
C TYR A 958 14.02 -11.52 4.40
N PHE A 959 12.68 -11.59 4.33
CA PHE A 959 11.78 -11.48 5.45
C PHE A 959 11.11 -12.84 5.70
N TYR A 960 10.91 -13.17 6.95
CA TYR A 960 10.29 -14.41 7.38
C TYR A 960 8.97 -14.18 8.10
N MET A 961 8.10 -15.19 8.06
CA MET A 961 6.84 -15.21 8.81
C MET A 961 7.13 -15.37 10.31
N TYR A 962 6.33 -14.69 11.12
CA TYR A 962 6.33 -14.95 12.55
C TYR A 962 6.01 -16.42 12.86
N GLY A 963 6.62 -16.98 13.89
CA GLY A 963 6.21 -18.26 14.44
C GLY A 963 4.79 -18.24 14.99
N ALA A 964 4.45 -19.19 15.85
CA ALA A 964 3.13 -19.25 16.50
C ALA A 964 2.86 -17.96 17.27
N ASN A 965 1.92 -17.17 16.79
CA ASN A 965 1.60 -15.88 17.38
C ASN A 965 0.11 -15.78 17.71
N TYR A 966 -0.20 -14.97 18.71
CA TYR A 966 -1.56 -14.84 19.22
C TYR A 966 -2.03 -13.39 19.25
N MET A 967 -3.34 -13.23 19.20
CA MET A 967 -4.05 -11.97 19.45
C MET A 967 -5.29 -12.26 20.29
N LEU A 968 -5.36 -11.66 21.47
CA LEU A 968 -6.50 -11.73 22.38
C LEU A 968 -7.14 -10.35 22.48
N ASN A 969 -8.40 -10.25 22.12
CA ASN A 969 -9.21 -9.04 22.25
C ASN A 969 -10.37 -9.27 23.22
N ILE A 970 -10.52 -8.38 24.19
CA ILE A 970 -11.66 -8.34 25.09
C ILE A 970 -12.40 -7.03 24.84
N TYR A 971 -13.70 -7.08 24.62
CA TYR A 971 -14.49 -5.93 24.28
C TYR A 971 -15.80 -5.85 25.07
N PHE A 972 -16.25 -4.64 25.30
CA PHE A 972 -17.54 -4.34 25.94
C PHE A 972 -18.27 -3.24 25.17
N ARG A 973 -19.61 -3.30 25.21
CA ARG A 973 -20.51 -2.38 24.53
C ARG A 973 -21.72 -2.11 25.42
N PHE A 974 -21.99 -0.81 25.63
CA PHE A 974 -23.10 -0.32 26.43
C PHE A 974 -24.13 0.42 25.58
#